data_16ff0fcc9c8c29d16e041e3c7951de28
#
_entry.id   16ff0fcc9c8c29d16e041e3c7951de28
#
_cell.length_a   1.000
_cell.length_b   1.000
_cell.length_c   1.000
_cell.angle_alpha   90.00
_cell.angle_beta   90.00
_cell.angle_gamma   90.00
#
_symmetry.space_group_name_H-M   'P 1'
#
loop_
_entity.id
_entity.type
_entity.pdbx_description
1 polymer ?
#
loop_
_entity_poly.entity_id
_entity_poly.type
_entity_poly.pdbx_seq_one_letter_code
_entity_poly.pdbx_strand_id
1 'polypeptide(L)'
;MESWKDHPELIITLVNEGQEKSSTTPDTHLYEATVAVTGLPTVPFELEALPETFRYDRRVPAYGINAGVEVVGESLRTTDVVVTDRGRPLYSIEAAQTPDLTFAALSSDPLPEIEKLIVALEEWGSDNWSSSALDDLDALADGWTPDMRAEAESEAAKFDAEVTRLRRGLDLLAVDAQLLHAFKLANEAIAHAANGRYEGWRAFQLGFLVGALVGLVDPADADTVDTVWFATGGGKTETYLGLLVTSVLYDRLTGKGEGISAWSRFPLRMLSLQQTQRFADALAGAELMRSREGIQGTPIGLGFFVGKGGTPNAIALEPKDGEPDPHDPNMPGEFQVLMRCPFCRSAEIDMCFDRASWTLQHRCANEACPWENDGLPFYVVDQEIYRFLPSVVVGTLDKAALLGMQAAMRGFVGAPRGVCSRPGHGYCYSPRSARPNGCLVPGCQGERRNLSQPRERWAPTLRLQDELHLLRDSLGAVGSHYEAALDHLQEELGARRAKVVASSATLTGFERQVDVLYQRGGRVFPQPGPSAGRSFWSHETPALARRFVAVAPRGVTMEFVSDRTLTVLQESVRRLLDDPSGVCREAGVDLSHVAHLLSNYGVNVVYGNTLRDVEAARRSIDTQIPLEIQAETLTGGTDFETVRGTLRRLETPEAQFQDRIHVIAASSMLSHGVDIERLNTMVMLGIPLTTAEFIQTTARVGRRWPGLVYVLHRIGREREQATFGQFDSYVRQGDRFVEPVPITRRSRRVLALTTSGIVEARRLALHEPRSGGALTTVSRLRSYHQDNATNAASEAAALAHALGFDGPLDEMLTDDIAGWMHSYFSTLNDPATTVRWPQDLSPSGPVMRSLRDVEESAPVVGDED
;
A
#
# COMPACT_ATOMS: atom_id res chain seq x y z
N MET A 1 -15.44 8.19 34.09
CA MET A 1 -15.42 9.37 35.00
C MET A 1 -16.07 9.13 36.37
N GLU A 2 -16.75 8.02 36.62
CA GLU A 2 -17.38 7.76 37.94
C GLU A 2 -16.40 7.16 38.97
N SER A 3 -15.36 6.42 38.59
CA SER A 3 -14.37 5.85 39.51
C SER A 3 -13.43 6.87 40.19
N TRP A 4 -13.30 8.06 39.65
CA TRP A 4 -12.47 9.13 40.21
C TRP A 4 -13.01 9.76 41.48
N LYS A 5 -14.26 9.48 41.82
CA LYS A 5 -14.92 10.09 43.00
C LYS A 5 -14.49 9.43 44.32
N ASP A 6 -14.01 8.20 44.31
CA ASP A 6 -13.73 7.43 45.51
C ASP A 6 -12.25 7.44 45.93
N HIS A 7 -11.31 7.87 45.04
CA HIS A 7 -9.89 7.93 45.30
C HIS A 7 -9.32 9.30 44.97
N PRO A 8 -8.59 9.97 45.88
CA PRO A 8 -7.98 11.26 45.61
C PRO A 8 -6.81 11.11 44.64
N GLU A 9 -6.77 12.00 43.63
CA GLU A 9 -5.63 12.13 42.74
C GLU A 9 -4.50 12.85 43.49
N LEU A 10 -3.29 12.28 43.47
CA LEU A 10 -2.11 12.92 44.03
C LEU A 10 -1.20 13.38 42.91
N ILE A 11 -1.00 14.70 42.79
CA ILE A 11 -0.05 15.31 41.88
C ILE A 11 1.19 15.72 42.65
N ILE A 12 2.35 15.14 42.26
CA ILE A 12 3.64 15.47 42.88
C ILE A 12 4.45 16.23 41.83
N THR A 13 4.85 17.46 42.19
CA THR A 13 5.59 18.34 41.27
C THR A 13 6.91 18.78 41.90
N LEU A 14 8.00 18.60 41.17
CA LEU A 14 9.28 19.22 41.48
C LEU A 14 9.35 20.57 40.76
N VAL A 15 9.46 21.64 41.55
CA VAL A 15 9.52 23.03 41.03
C VAL A 15 10.92 23.58 41.27
N ASN A 16 11.53 24.11 40.20
CA ASN A 16 12.76 24.88 40.32
C ASN A 16 12.42 26.36 40.54
N GLU A 17 12.67 26.86 41.76
CA GLU A 17 12.47 28.26 42.13
C GLU A 17 13.70 29.16 41.86
N GLY A 18 14.70 28.64 41.15
CA GLY A 18 15.87 29.41 40.71
C GLY A 18 15.53 30.58 39.83
N GLN A 19 16.31 31.66 39.88
CA GLN A 19 16.12 32.83 39.03
C GLN A 19 16.43 32.47 37.57
N GLU A 20 15.72 33.10 36.62
CA GLU A 20 16.00 32.95 35.19
C GLU A 20 17.45 33.32 34.86
N LYS A 21 18.09 32.51 33.99
CA LYS A 21 19.45 32.73 33.53
C LYS A 21 19.61 34.07 32.85
N SER A 22 20.50 34.88 33.32
CA SER A 22 20.99 36.08 32.64
C SER A 22 22.48 35.94 32.30
N SER A 23 23.02 36.84 31.51
CA SER A 23 24.45 36.83 31.16
C SER A 23 25.40 36.97 32.40
N THR A 24 24.83 37.36 33.52
CA THR A 24 25.56 37.57 34.79
C THR A 24 25.19 36.60 35.92
N THR A 25 24.20 35.74 35.74
CA THR A 25 23.79 34.77 36.79
C THR A 25 24.27 33.36 36.42
N PRO A 26 24.69 32.57 37.44
CA PRO A 26 25.02 31.17 37.26
C PRO A 26 23.84 30.40 36.66
N ASP A 27 24.13 29.29 36.02
CA ASP A 27 23.13 28.34 35.57
C ASP A 27 22.40 27.77 36.79
N THR A 28 21.07 27.98 36.84
CA THR A 28 20.24 27.53 37.96
C THR A 28 19.38 26.33 37.58
N HIS A 29 19.62 25.69 36.43
CA HIS A 29 18.91 24.49 36.01
C HIS A 29 19.21 23.31 36.95
N LEU A 30 18.22 22.51 37.24
CA LEU A 30 18.38 21.22 37.88
C LEU A 30 18.61 20.14 36.81
N TYR A 31 19.75 19.48 36.89
CA TYR A 31 20.10 18.37 35.97
C TYR A 31 19.82 17.04 36.65
N GLU A 32 19.45 16.03 35.88
CA GLU A 32 19.15 14.66 36.37
C GLU A 32 18.13 14.63 37.53
N ALA A 33 17.20 15.58 37.52
CA ALA A 33 16.21 15.71 38.59
C ALA A 33 15.14 14.61 38.43
N THR A 34 14.97 13.80 39.47
CA THR A 34 13.95 12.74 39.52
C THR A 34 13.06 12.90 40.75
N VAL A 35 11.81 12.53 40.61
CA VAL A 35 10.84 12.34 41.69
C VAL A 35 10.59 10.85 41.85
N ALA A 36 10.81 10.31 43.05
CA ALA A 36 10.49 8.93 43.36
C ALA A 36 9.44 8.87 44.49
N VAL A 37 8.42 8.04 44.28
CA VAL A 37 7.36 7.80 45.28
C VAL A 37 7.44 6.34 45.70
N THR A 38 7.62 6.11 46.99
CA THR A 38 7.78 4.80 47.59
C THR A 38 6.85 4.61 48.80
N GLY A 39 6.41 3.38 49.02
CA GLY A 39 5.59 3.04 50.20
C GLY A 39 4.19 3.65 50.24
N LEU A 40 3.71 4.17 49.09
CA LEU A 40 2.34 4.67 48.96
C LEU A 40 1.52 3.64 48.16
N PRO A 41 0.50 3.05 48.72
CA PRO A 41 -0.43 2.19 47.95
C PRO A 41 -1.18 3.05 46.95
N THR A 42 -1.08 2.69 45.69
CA THR A 42 -1.73 3.40 44.57
C THR A 42 -2.70 2.48 43.84
N VAL A 43 -3.78 3.08 43.30
CA VAL A 43 -4.70 2.43 42.38
C VAL A 43 -4.32 2.92 40.98
N PRO A 44 -4.17 2.04 39.99
CA PRO A 44 -3.89 2.44 38.61
C PRO A 44 -4.97 3.38 38.05
N PHE A 45 -4.55 4.34 37.25
CA PHE A 45 -5.50 5.08 36.41
C PHE A 45 -6.09 4.16 35.35
N GLU A 46 -7.35 4.37 35.02
CA GLU A 46 -7.99 3.68 33.92
C GLU A 46 -8.09 4.60 32.69
N LEU A 47 -7.59 4.13 31.56
CA LEU A 47 -7.83 4.76 30.29
C LEU A 47 -9.30 4.67 29.91
N GLU A 48 -9.76 5.59 29.05
CA GLU A 48 -11.16 5.68 28.65
C GLU A 48 -11.74 4.33 28.19
N ALA A 49 -12.94 4.02 28.67
CA ALA A 49 -13.67 2.81 28.36
C ALA A 49 -14.49 3.02 27.07
N LEU A 50 -13.88 2.80 25.91
CA LEU A 50 -14.58 2.76 24.62
C LEU A 50 -15.00 1.32 24.29
N PRO A 51 -16.06 1.10 23.50
CA PRO A 51 -16.53 -0.25 23.18
C PRO A 51 -15.42 -1.17 22.68
N GLU A 52 -14.62 -0.72 21.73
CA GLU A 52 -13.51 -1.47 21.13
C GLU A 52 -12.33 -1.75 22.08
N THR A 53 -12.31 -1.12 23.27
CA THR A 53 -11.21 -1.30 24.24
C THR A 53 -11.36 -2.51 25.14
N PHE A 54 -12.41 -3.33 24.97
CA PHE A 54 -12.65 -4.54 25.77
C PHE A 54 -11.47 -5.52 25.81
N ARG A 55 -10.66 -5.56 24.77
CA ARG A 55 -9.52 -6.47 24.59
C ARG A 55 -8.19 -5.96 25.17
N TYR A 56 -8.13 -4.73 25.69
CA TYR A 56 -6.91 -4.11 26.17
C TYR A 56 -6.90 -3.96 27.71
N ASP A 57 -5.70 -4.05 28.32
CA ASP A 57 -5.50 -3.61 29.69
C ASP A 57 -5.49 -2.07 29.71
N ARG A 58 -6.50 -1.48 30.34
CA ARG A 58 -6.67 -0.02 30.42
C ARG A 58 -5.95 0.60 31.62
N ARG A 59 -5.32 -0.20 32.47
CA ARG A 59 -4.69 0.28 33.69
C ARG A 59 -3.33 0.89 33.43
N VAL A 60 -3.12 2.10 33.93
CA VAL A 60 -1.84 2.83 33.87
C VAL A 60 -1.43 3.17 35.28
N PRO A 61 -0.27 2.68 35.76
CA PRO A 61 0.12 2.82 37.20
C PRO A 61 0.34 4.26 37.61
N ALA A 62 0.80 5.12 36.69
CA ALA A 62 0.97 6.54 36.95
C ALA A 62 1.10 7.29 35.61
N TYR A 63 0.82 8.58 35.65
CA TYR A 63 0.90 9.47 34.49
C TYR A 63 2.01 10.49 34.67
N GLY A 64 2.94 10.58 33.72
CA GLY A 64 4.02 11.59 33.77
C GLY A 64 3.59 12.89 33.11
N ILE A 65 3.62 13.99 33.85
CA ILE A 65 3.47 15.35 33.32
C ILE A 65 4.87 15.89 33.06
N ASN A 66 5.20 16.15 31.77
CA ASN A 66 6.56 16.53 31.35
C ASN A 66 7.65 15.50 31.67
N ALA A 67 7.30 14.27 32.02
CA ALA A 67 8.25 13.20 32.30
C ALA A 67 7.65 11.86 31.91
N GLY A 68 8.47 10.86 31.67
CA GLY A 68 8.04 9.48 31.68
C GLY A 68 7.91 8.96 33.11
N VAL A 69 7.26 7.82 33.28
CA VAL A 69 7.19 7.13 34.56
C VAL A 69 7.73 5.72 34.40
N GLU A 70 8.58 5.34 35.33
CA GLU A 70 9.15 4.00 35.44
C GLU A 70 8.65 3.35 36.74
N VAL A 71 8.21 2.10 36.65
CA VAL A 71 7.82 1.28 37.81
C VAL A 71 9.03 0.45 38.22
N VAL A 72 9.54 0.67 39.42
CA VAL A 72 10.71 -0.03 39.99
C VAL A 72 10.29 -0.72 41.28
N GLY A 73 9.93 -2.00 41.20
CA GLY A 73 9.33 -2.73 42.31
C GLY A 73 8.04 -2.08 42.77
N GLU A 74 7.95 -1.65 44.05
CA GLU A 74 6.81 -0.93 44.61
C GLU A 74 6.95 0.61 44.51
N SER A 75 7.90 1.10 43.71
CA SER A 75 8.18 2.52 43.58
C SER A 75 7.86 3.02 42.19
N LEU A 76 7.34 4.26 42.13
CA LEU A 76 7.14 5.01 40.87
C LEU A 76 8.23 6.09 40.78
N ARG A 77 8.90 6.20 39.67
CA ARG A 77 9.96 7.18 39.46
C ARG A 77 9.81 7.90 38.14
N THR A 78 10.00 9.22 38.14
CA THR A 78 10.07 9.98 36.89
C THR A 78 11.37 9.68 36.14
N THR A 79 11.31 9.68 34.82
CA THR A 79 12.46 9.42 33.93
C THR A 79 12.39 10.25 32.67
N ASP A 80 13.55 10.61 32.13
CA ASP A 80 13.67 11.21 30.77
C ASP A 80 13.92 10.17 29.68
N VAL A 81 14.01 8.88 30.07
CA VAL A 81 14.19 7.76 29.13
C VAL A 81 13.24 6.64 29.51
N VAL A 82 12.33 6.31 28.61
CA VAL A 82 11.40 5.17 28.78
C VAL A 82 11.80 4.05 27.81
N VAL A 83 11.98 2.84 28.34
CA VAL A 83 12.32 1.65 27.55
C VAL A 83 11.12 0.70 27.52
N THR A 84 10.71 0.30 26.31
CA THR A 84 9.58 -0.62 26.12
C THR A 84 9.92 -1.66 25.08
N ASP A 85 9.62 -2.90 25.37
CA ASP A 85 9.85 -4.03 24.46
C ASP A 85 8.55 -4.48 23.79
N ARG A 86 8.65 -4.83 22.50
CA ARG A 86 7.59 -5.52 21.74
C ARG A 86 8.04 -6.95 21.43
N GLY A 87 7.17 -7.90 21.70
CA GLY A 87 7.35 -9.29 21.36
C GLY A 87 7.29 -9.54 19.85
N ARG A 88 7.82 -10.68 19.44
CA ARG A 88 7.79 -11.11 18.04
C ARG A 88 6.49 -11.84 17.73
N PRO A 89 5.74 -11.42 16.71
CA PRO A 89 4.57 -12.18 16.29
C PRO A 89 5.00 -13.53 15.69
N LEU A 90 4.36 -14.60 16.13
CA LEU A 90 4.47 -15.93 15.57
C LEU A 90 3.19 -16.24 14.80
N TYR A 91 3.36 -16.74 13.57
CA TYR A 91 2.27 -17.06 12.64
C TYR A 91 2.07 -18.58 12.57
N SER A 92 1.94 -19.23 13.71
CA SER A 92 1.61 -20.66 13.83
C SER A 92 0.20 -20.82 14.39
N ILE A 93 -0.48 -21.85 13.96
CA ILE A 93 -1.78 -22.24 14.48
C ILE A 93 -1.62 -23.45 15.40
N GLU A 94 -2.46 -23.54 16.41
CA GLU A 94 -2.65 -24.73 17.23
C GLU A 94 -3.83 -25.52 16.64
N ALA A 95 -3.61 -26.77 16.27
CA ALA A 95 -4.62 -27.62 15.66
C ALA A 95 -4.46 -29.07 16.13
N ALA A 96 -5.57 -29.74 16.36
CA ALA A 96 -5.59 -31.17 16.70
C ALA A 96 -5.04 -32.01 15.54
N GLN A 97 -5.31 -31.61 14.30
CA GLN A 97 -4.74 -32.14 13.08
C GLN A 97 -4.06 -30.99 12.32
N THR A 98 -2.73 -30.98 12.31
CA THR A 98 -1.97 -29.96 11.62
C THR A 98 -2.14 -30.08 10.10
N PRO A 99 -2.65 -29.04 9.40
CA PRO A 99 -2.75 -29.04 7.95
C PRO A 99 -1.36 -28.96 7.31
N ASP A 100 -1.16 -29.65 6.17
CA ASP A 100 0.01 -29.46 5.33
C ASP A 100 -0.21 -28.28 4.38
N LEU A 101 0.43 -27.16 4.69
CA LEU A 101 0.28 -25.90 3.94
C LEU A 101 1.35 -25.75 2.85
N THR A 102 2.09 -26.81 2.53
CA THR A 102 3.09 -26.76 1.46
C THR A 102 2.44 -26.61 0.09
N PHE A 103 3.12 -25.92 -0.82
CA PHE A 103 2.65 -25.80 -2.19
C PHE A 103 2.49 -27.16 -2.87
N ALA A 104 3.33 -28.13 -2.53
CA ALA A 104 3.27 -29.49 -3.06
C ALA A 104 1.97 -30.20 -2.65
N ALA A 105 1.59 -30.15 -1.38
CA ALA A 105 0.34 -30.72 -0.89
C ALA A 105 -0.88 -30.05 -1.52
N LEU A 106 -0.89 -28.71 -1.52
CA LEU A 106 -2.01 -27.90 -2.03
C LEU A 106 -2.15 -27.94 -3.56
N SER A 107 -1.09 -28.20 -4.30
CA SER A 107 -1.19 -28.46 -5.75
C SER A 107 -1.69 -29.88 -6.08
N SER A 108 -1.46 -30.85 -5.18
CA SER A 108 -1.91 -32.23 -5.35
C SER A 108 -3.38 -32.40 -4.94
N ASP A 109 -3.69 -32.22 -3.65
CA ASP A 109 -5.05 -32.34 -3.10
C ASP A 109 -5.29 -31.32 -1.98
N PRO A 110 -5.79 -30.09 -2.30
CA PRO A 110 -5.96 -29.02 -1.33
C PRO A 110 -7.13 -29.22 -0.37
N LEU A 111 -8.20 -29.96 -0.76
CA LEU A 111 -9.45 -29.96 -0.02
C LEU A 111 -9.32 -30.50 1.41
N PRO A 112 -8.63 -31.66 1.65
CA PRO A 112 -8.46 -32.14 3.02
C PRO A 112 -7.64 -31.22 3.91
N GLU A 113 -6.64 -30.53 3.35
CA GLU A 113 -5.77 -29.66 4.12
C GLU A 113 -6.48 -28.34 4.51
N ILE A 114 -7.30 -27.80 3.59
CA ILE A 114 -8.16 -26.65 3.88
C ILE A 114 -9.24 -27.01 4.92
N GLU A 115 -9.84 -28.21 4.82
CA GLU A 115 -10.81 -28.69 5.82
C GLU A 115 -10.19 -28.75 7.22
N LYS A 116 -8.97 -29.32 7.39
CA LYS A 116 -8.26 -29.34 8.67
C LYS A 116 -8.05 -27.92 9.23
N LEU A 117 -7.68 -26.97 8.36
CA LEU A 117 -7.49 -25.56 8.76
C LEU A 117 -8.78 -24.96 9.29
N ILE A 118 -9.90 -25.17 8.59
CA ILE A 118 -11.20 -24.60 8.98
C ILE A 118 -11.70 -25.25 10.29
N VAL A 119 -11.56 -26.57 10.46
CA VAL A 119 -11.92 -27.24 11.71
C VAL A 119 -11.14 -26.68 12.89
N ALA A 120 -9.83 -26.46 12.72
CA ALA A 120 -9.01 -25.85 13.78
C ALA A 120 -9.47 -24.42 14.11
N LEU A 121 -9.89 -23.64 13.10
CA LEU A 121 -10.45 -22.30 13.30
C LEU A 121 -11.78 -22.33 14.08
N GLU A 122 -12.67 -23.30 13.77
CA GLU A 122 -13.93 -23.50 14.47
C GLU A 122 -13.73 -23.92 15.94
N GLU A 123 -12.80 -24.84 16.20
CA GLU A 123 -12.43 -25.25 17.56
C GLU A 123 -11.91 -24.06 18.35
N TRP A 124 -10.96 -23.29 17.76
CA TRP A 124 -10.44 -22.08 18.41
C TRP A 124 -11.53 -21.03 18.68
N GLY A 125 -12.47 -20.86 17.75
CA GLY A 125 -13.62 -19.96 17.92
C GLY A 125 -14.49 -20.37 19.11
N SER A 126 -14.78 -21.66 19.23
CA SER A 126 -15.54 -22.20 20.36
C SER A 126 -14.85 -21.95 21.69
N ASP A 127 -13.53 -22.06 21.74
CA ASP A 127 -12.75 -21.88 22.96
C ASP A 127 -12.55 -20.41 23.36
N ASN A 128 -12.58 -19.48 22.42
CA ASN A 128 -12.20 -18.09 22.68
C ASN A 128 -13.37 -17.09 22.53
N TRP A 129 -14.39 -17.38 21.70
CA TRP A 129 -15.50 -16.49 21.41
C TRP A 129 -16.85 -16.95 21.97
N SER A 130 -16.90 -18.11 22.64
CA SER A 130 -18.14 -18.55 23.33
C SER A 130 -18.54 -17.58 24.45
N SER A 131 -19.83 -17.53 24.78
CA SER A 131 -20.33 -16.67 25.87
C SER A 131 -19.59 -16.91 27.19
N SER A 132 -19.24 -18.18 27.52
CA SER A 132 -18.47 -18.51 28.71
C SER A 132 -17.04 -17.97 28.65
N ALA A 133 -16.36 -18.00 27.49
CA ALA A 133 -15.04 -17.44 27.34
C ALA A 133 -15.04 -15.90 27.47
N LEU A 134 -16.09 -15.25 26.93
CA LEU A 134 -16.27 -13.82 27.09
C LEU A 134 -16.58 -13.43 28.55
N ASP A 135 -17.35 -14.26 29.28
CA ASP A 135 -17.62 -14.03 30.72
C ASP A 135 -16.33 -14.16 31.55
N ASP A 136 -15.45 -15.10 31.23
CA ASP A 136 -14.14 -15.24 31.88
C ASP A 136 -13.23 -14.03 31.61
N LEU A 137 -13.23 -13.50 30.40
CA LEU A 137 -12.45 -12.30 30.04
C LEU A 137 -12.99 -11.04 30.72
N ASP A 138 -14.32 -10.89 30.81
CA ASP A 138 -14.98 -9.80 31.52
C ASP A 138 -14.59 -9.82 33.01
N ALA A 139 -14.64 -10.99 33.66
CA ALA A 139 -14.23 -11.16 35.06
C ALA A 139 -12.75 -10.82 35.30
N LEU A 140 -11.86 -11.17 34.35
CA LEU A 140 -10.43 -10.86 34.43
C LEU A 140 -10.12 -9.36 34.26
N ALA A 141 -10.98 -8.64 33.54
CA ALA A 141 -10.83 -7.22 33.26
C ALA A 141 -11.45 -6.30 34.34
N ASP A 142 -11.83 -6.83 35.51
CA ASP A 142 -12.57 -6.12 36.56
C ASP A 142 -13.92 -5.53 36.11
N GLY A 143 -14.51 -6.13 35.07
CA GLY A 143 -15.81 -5.79 34.51
C GLY A 143 -15.75 -4.91 33.27
N TRP A 144 -16.47 -5.34 32.24
CA TRP A 144 -16.71 -4.55 31.05
C TRP A 144 -17.94 -3.64 31.23
N THR A 145 -17.98 -2.54 30.50
CA THR A 145 -19.22 -1.80 30.33
C THR A 145 -20.19 -2.59 29.43
N PRO A 146 -21.53 -2.32 29.51
CA PRO A 146 -22.49 -2.94 28.59
C PRO A 146 -22.12 -2.75 27.10
N ASP A 147 -21.55 -1.59 26.74
CA ASP A 147 -21.13 -1.29 25.36
C ASP A 147 -19.91 -2.11 24.94
N MET A 148 -18.97 -2.36 25.87
CA MET A 148 -17.82 -3.25 25.61
C MET A 148 -18.29 -4.70 25.41
N ARG A 149 -19.26 -5.15 26.19
CA ARG A 149 -19.83 -6.50 26.04
C ARG A 149 -20.52 -6.65 24.70
N ALA A 150 -21.35 -5.68 24.32
CA ALA A 150 -22.03 -5.66 23.02
C ALA A 150 -21.03 -5.66 21.85
N GLU A 151 -19.93 -4.91 21.97
CA GLU A 151 -18.89 -4.91 20.94
C GLU A 151 -18.16 -6.27 20.89
N ALA A 152 -17.82 -6.89 22.01
CA ALA A 152 -17.21 -8.22 22.03
C ALA A 152 -18.12 -9.28 21.35
N GLU A 153 -19.42 -9.24 21.59
CA GLU A 153 -20.41 -10.12 20.93
C GLU A 153 -20.54 -9.82 19.43
N SER A 154 -20.45 -8.55 19.03
CA SER A 154 -20.41 -8.13 17.63
C SER A 154 -19.16 -8.68 16.91
N GLU A 155 -18.00 -8.61 17.55
CA GLU A 155 -16.74 -9.14 17.01
C GLU A 155 -16.76 -10.68 16.93
N ALA A 156 -17.39 -11.37 17.88
CA ALA A 156 -17.64 -12.82 17.80
C ALA A 156 -18.47 -13.17 16.55
N ALA A 157 -19.53 -12.40 16.27
CA ALA A 157 -20.34 -12.61 15.08
C ALA A 157 -19.54 -12.36 13.77
N LYS A 158 -18.63 -11.38 13.76
CA LYS A 158 -17.72 -11.16 12.63
C LYS A 158 -16.75 -12.35 12.44
N PHE A 159 -16.26 -12.93 13.53
CA PHE A 159 -15.44 -14.15 13.47
C PHE A 159 -16.22 -15.34 12.89
N ASP A 160 -17.47 -15.58 13.32
CA ASP A 160 -18.33 -16.62 12.77
C ASP A 160 -18.60 -16.42 11.27
N ALA A 161 -18.73 -15.15 10.84
CA ALA A 161 -18.84 -14.82 9.42
C ALA A 161 -17.56 -15.12 8.64
N GLU A 162 -16.37 -14.95 9.25
CA GLU A 162 -15.08 -15.37 8.67
C GLU A 162 -15.04 -16.87 8.45
N VAL A 163 -15.39 -17.68 9.48
CA VAL A 163 -15.48 -19.15 9.39
C VAL A 163 -16.42 -19.57 8.27
N THR A 164 -17.63 -19.02 8.23
CA THR A 164 -18.64 -19.30 7.21
C THR A 164 -18.10 -19.01 5.81
N ARG A 165 -17.33 -17.94 5.67
CA ARG A 165 -16.76 -17.57 4.38
C ARG A 165 -15.66 -18.54 3.92
N LEU A 166 -14.81 -19.02 4.82
CA LEU A 166 -13.82 -20.04 4.49
C LEU A 166 -14.50 -21.35 4.07
N ARG A 167 -15.56 -21.77 4.79
CA ARG A 167 -16.38 -22.92 4.39
C ARG A 167 -16.92 -22.77 2.99
N ARG A 168 -17.50 -21.60 2.66
CA ARG A 168 -18.02 -21.31 1.32
C ARG A 168 -16.91 -21.37 0.25
N GLY A 169 -15.69 -20.87 0.55
CA GLY A 169 -14.54 -20.97 -0.34
C GLY A 169 -14.14 -22.45 -0.62
N LEU A 170 -14.14 -23.28 0.41
CA LEU A 170 -13.89 -24.71 0.29
C LEU A 170 -14.97 -25.42 -0.54
N ASP A 171 -16.25 -25.11 -0.30
CA ASP A 171 -17.37 -25.64 -1.06
C ASP A 171 -17.27 -25.30 -2.56
N LEU A 172 -16.87 -24.05 -2.87
CA LEU A 172 -16.65 -23.63 -4.25
C LEU A 172 -15.51 -24.41 -4.92
N LEU A 173 -14.40 -24.63 -4.21
CA LEU A 173 -13.30 -25.47 -4.71
C LEU A 173 -13.76 -26.91 -4.96
N ALA A 174 -14.67 -27.44 -4.13
CA ALA A 174 -15.17 -28.81 -4.29
C ALA A 174 -16.13 -28.97 -5.47
N VAL A 175 -16.89 -27.91 -5.84
CA VAL A 175 -17.92 -28.00 -6.90
C VAL A 175 -17.46 -27.42 -8.24
N ASP A 176 -16.56 -26.45 -8.27
CA ASP A 176 -16.06 -25.82 -9.51
C ASP A 176 -14.68 -26.42 -9.88
N ALA A 177 -14.71 -27.37 -10.81
CA ALA A 177 -13.50 -28.05 -11.26
C ALA A 177 -12.48 -27.10 -11.92
N GLN A 178 -12.93 -25.99 -12.57
CA GLN A 178 -12.04 -25.01 -13.18
C GLN A 178 -11.36 -24.16 -12.10
N LEU A 179 -12.10 -23.79 -11.06
CA LEU A 179 -11.55 -23.05 -9.91
C LEU A 179 -10.53 -23.92 -9.15
N LEU A 180 -10.88 -25.21 -8.88
CA LEU A 180 -9.96 -26.13 -8.23
C LEU A 180 -8.68 -26.30 -9.05
N HIS A 181 -8.81 -26.45 -10.37
CA HIS A 181 -7.66 -26.57 -11.26
C HIS A 181 -6.80 -25.29 -11.27
N ALA A 182 -7.42 -24.10 -11.36
CA ALA A 182 -6.73 -22.82 -11.25
C ALA A 182 -5.98 -22.69 -9.92
N PHE A 183 -6.61 -23.09 -8.81
CA PHE A 183 -6.00 -23.04 -7.48
C PHE A 183 -4.79 -23.96 -7.36
N LYS A 184 -4.86 -25.19 -7.88
CA LYS A 184 -3.72 -26.14 -7.91
C LYS A 184 -2.55 -25.59 -8.72
N LEU A 185 -2.81 -25.08 -9.93
CA LEU A 185 -1.79 -24.47 -10.78
C LEU A 185 -1.20 -23.21 -10.14
N ALA A 186 -2.01 -22.42 -9.41
CA ALA A 186 -1.53 -21.24 -8.70
C ALA A 186 -0.53 -21.61 -7.60
N ASN A 187 -0.74 -22.70 -6.86
CA ASN A 187 0.23 -23.18 -5.88
C ASN A 187 1.57 -23.56 -6.53
N GLU A 188 1.55 -24.25 -7.68
CA GLU A 188 2.78 -24.54 -8.44
C GLU A 188 3.46 -23.26 -8.95
N ALA A 189 2.69 -22.29 -9.45
CA ALA A 189 3.21 -21.00 -9.92
C ALA A 189 3.87 -20.19 -8.79
N ILE A 190 3.28 -20.20 -7.60
CA ILE A 190 3.84 -19.51 -6.44
C ILE A 190 5.07 -20.27 -5.90
N ALA A 191 5.09 -21.59 -5.95
CA ALA A 191 6.31 -22.38 -5.65
C ALA A 191 7.47 -21.99 -6.57
N HIS A 192 7.21 -21.82 -7.88
CA HIS A 192 8.21 -21.28 -8.81
C HIS A 192 8.68 -19.89 -8.42
N ALA A 193 7.76 -18.98 -8.04
CA ALA A 193 8.07 -17.63 -7.60
C ALA A 193 8.89 -17.62 -6.30
N ALA A 194 8.58 -18.49 -5.37
CA ALA A 194 9.28 -18.65 -4.10
C ALA A 194 10.74 -19.09 -4.27
N ASN A 195 11.02 -19.91 -5.29
CA ASN A 195 12.37 -20.38 -5.62
C ASN A 195 13.13 -20.96 -4.40
N GLY A 196 12.46 -21.77 -3.60
CA GLY A 196 13.04 -22.42 -2.40
C GLY A 196 13.23 -21.51 -1.18
N ARG A 197 12.82 -20.25 -1.24
CA ARG A 197 12.88 -19.36 -0.06
C ARG A 197 11.86 -19.74 1.02
N TYR A 198 10.76 -20.32 0.61
CA TYR A 198 9.69 -20.89 1.45
C TYR A 198 8.95 -21.97 0.65
N GLU A 199 8.44 -22.95 1.35
CA GLU A 199 7.86 -24.16 0.73
C GLU A 199 6.33 -24.21 0.77
N GLY A 200 5.69 -23.25 1.46
CA GLY A 200 4.24 -23.24 1.62
C GLY A 200 3.73 -21.91 2.15
N TRP A 201 2.43 -21.88 2.38
CA TRP A 201 1.72 -20.74 2.93
C TRP A 201 1.81 -20.69 4.46
N ARG A 202 1.76 -19.50 5.02
CA ARG A 202 1.32 -19.32 6.40
C ARG A 202 -0.19 -19.55 6.47
N ALA A 203 -0.69 -20.03 7.60
CA ALA A 203 -2.11 -20.35 7.75
C ALA A 203 -3.04 -19.18 7.35
N PHE A 204 -2.74 -17.96 7.79
CA PHE A 204 -3.55 -16.79 7.45
C PHE A 204 -3.53 -16.47 5.94
N GLN A 205 -2.41 -16.74 5.25
CA GLN A 205 -2.31 -16.50 3.81
C GLN A 205 -3.25 -17.42 3.05
N LEU A 206 -3.26 -18.70 3.42
CA LEU A 206 -4.18 -19.69 2.85
C LEU A 206 -5.63 -19.35 3.22
N GLY A 207 -5.90 -19.02 4.49
CA GLY A 207 -7.23 -18.61 4.95
C GLY A 207 -7.80 -17.44 4.14
N PHE A 208 -7.03 -16.37 3.99
CA PHE A 208 -7.44 -15.25 3.14
C PHE A 208 -7.69 -15.67 1.70
N LEU A 209 -6.76 -16.44 1.11
CA LEU A 209 -6.88 -16.90 -0.26
C LEU A 209 -8.18 -17.69 -0.47
N VAL A 210 -8.47 -18.67 0.39
CA VAL A 210 -9.69 -19.49 0.31
C VAL A 210 -10.95 -18.65 0.48
N GLY A 211 -11.00 -17.76 1.48
CA GLY A 211 -12.14 -16.87 1.69
C GLY A 211 -12.36 -15.90 0.52
N ALA A 212 -11.30 -15.39 -0.09
CA ALA A 212 -11.37 -14.43 -1.20
C ALA A 212 -11.78 -15.07 -2.54
N LEU A 213 -11.65 -16.42 -2.70
CA LEU A 213 -12.13 -17.12 -3.90
C LEU A 213 -13.61 -16.89 -4.17
N VAL A 214 -14.41 -16.69 -3.13
CA VAL A 214 -15.86 -16.37 -3.25
C VAL A 214 -16.08 -15.17 -4.18
N GLY A 215 -15.24 -14.13 -4.05
CA GLY A 215 -15.35 -12.92 -4.87
C GLY A 215 -14.92 -13.08 -6.32
N LEU A 216 -14.20 -14.16 -6.68
CA LEU A 216 -13.86 -14.47 -8.06
C LEU A 216 -15.06 -15.09 -8.80
N VAL A 217 -15.89 -15.86 -8.08
CA VAL A 217 -16.99 -16.66 -8.67
C VAL A 217 -18.32 -15.94 -8.53
N ASP A 218 -18.66 -15.45 -7.34
CA ASP A 218 -19.96 -14.83 -7.04
C ASP A 218 -19.96 -13.32 -7.38
N PRO A 219 -20.74 -12.89 -8.40
CA PRO A 219 -20.84 -11.48 -8.76
C PRO A 219 -21.36 -10.58 -7.63
N ALA A 220 -22.22 -11.09 -6.75
CA ALA A 220 -22.78 -10.33 -5.63
C ALA A 220 -21.73 -9.96 -4.59
N ASP A 221 -20.64 -10.72 -4.50
CA ASP A 221 -19.55 -10.43 -3.58
C ASP A 221 -18.67 -9.24 -4.05
N ALA A 222 -18.88 -8.77 -5.30
CA ALA A 222 -18.22 -7.56 -5.78
C ALA A 222 -18.62 -6.30 -4.99
N ASP A 223 -19.79 -6.29 -4.34
CA ASP A 223 -20.26 -5.18 -3.50
C ASP A 223 -19.59 -5.13 -2.11
N THR A 224 -18.63 -6.01 -1.85
CA THR A 224 -17.82 -6.01 -0.63
C THR A 224 -16.34 -5.93 -1.00
N VAL A 225 -15.57 -5.09 -0.31
CA VAL A 225 -14.11 -5.03 -0.39
C VAL A 225 -13.50 -5.96 0.65
N ASP A 226 -12.72 -6.93 0.22
CA ASP A 226 -11.97 -7.78 1.14
C ASP A 226 -10.62 -7.12 1.46
N THR A 227 -10.34 -6.89 2.74
CA THR A 227 -9.10 -6.25 3.16
C THR A 227 -8.27 -7.18 4.03
N VAL A 228 -7.05 -7.45 3.57
CA VAL A 228 -6.08 -8.18 4.38
C VAL A 228 -5.37 -7.22 5.33
N TRP A 229 -5.48 -7.50 6.62
CA TRP A 229 -4.84 -6.74 7.68
C TRP A 229 -3.81 -7.59 8.42
N PHE A 230 -2.57 -7.24 8.31
CA PHE A 230 -1.48 -7.82 9.10
C PHE A 230 -0.39 -6.78 9.31
N ALA A 231 0.35 -6.95 10.41
CA ALA A 231 1.52 -6.12 10.69
C ALA A 231 2.49 -6.16 9.51
N THR A 232 3.16 -5.05 9.26
CA THR A 232 4.16 -4.91 8.20
C THR A 232 5.24 -6.00 8.34
N GLY A 233 5.57 -6.67 7.23
CA GLY A 233 6.51 -7.82 7.21
C GLY A 233 5.86 -9.18 7.44
N GLY A 234 4.54 -9.27 7.66
CA GLY A 234 3.80 -10.53 7.83
C GLY A 234 3.67 -11.38 6.57
N GLY A 235 3.92 -10.84 5.36
CA GLY A 235 3.78 -11.56 4.08
C GLY A 235 2.45 -11.30 3.37
N LYS A 236 1.86 -10.11 3.54
CA LYS A 236 0.63 -9.68 2.83
C LYS A 236 0.76 -9.78 1.31
N THR A 237 1.94 -9.47 0.78
CA THR A 237 2.17 -9.50 -0.68
C THR A 237 1.98 -10.89 -1.27
N GLU A 238 2.52 -11.92 -0.64
CA GLU A 238 2.34 -13.31 -1.08
C GLU A 238 0.88 -13.70 -1.11
N THR A 239 0.12 -13.26 -0.10
CA THR A 239 -1.32 -13.55 0.02
C THR A 239 -2.10 -13.06 -1.20
N TYR A 240 -1.96 -11.80 -1.58
CA TYR A 240 -2.70 -11.30 -2.74
C TYR A 240 -2.08 -11.72 -4.08
N LEU A 241 -0.79 -12.06 -4.15
CA LEU A 241 -0.21 -12.69 -5.33
C LEU A 241 -0.81 -14.07 -5.60
N GLY A 242 -1.06 -14.88 -4.57
CA GLY A 242 -1.76 -16.15 -4.69
C GLY A 242 -3.16 -16.00 -5.28
N LEU A 243 -3.95 -15.04 -4.75
CA LEU A 243 -5.28 -14.74 -5.29
C LEU A 243 -5.23 -14.23 -6.72
N LEU A 244 -4.29 -13.34 -7.02
CA LEU A 244 -4.11 -12.76 -8.35
C LEU A 244 -3.75 -13.83 -9.39
N VAL A 245 -2.82 -14.72 -9.08
CA VAL A 245 -2.44 -15.83 -9.98
C VAL A 245 -3.61 -16.78 -10.17
N THR A 246 -4.34 -17.14 -9.09
CA THR A 246 -5.55 -17.96 -9.19
C THR A 246 -6.60 -17.29 -10.07
N SER A 247 -6.84 -15.98 -9.90
CA SER A 247 -7.80 -15.21 -10.70
C SER A 247 -7.43 -15.21 -12.19
N VAL A 248 -6.16 -14.98 -12.53
CA VAL A 248 -5.70 -14.97 -13.93
C VAL A 248 -5.84 -16.35 -14.57
N LEU A 249 -5.47 -17.42 -13.87
CA LEU A 249 -5.60 -18.80 -14.38
C LEU A 249 -7.08 -19.20 -14.50
N TYR A 250 -7.92 -18.82 -13.55
CA TYR A 250 -9.37 -19.05 -13.62
C TYR A 250 -10.01 -18.31 -14.80
N ASP A 251 -9.67 -17.04 -15.03
CA ASP A 251 -10.08 -16.27 -16.20
C ASP A 251 -9.72 -17.02 -17.51
N ARG A 252 -8.49 -17.56 -17.59
CA ARG A 252 -8.06 -18.33 -18.78
C ARG A 252 -8.86 -19.64 -18.97
N LEU A 253 -9.08 -20.39 -17.90
CA LEU A 253 -9.84 -21.65 -17.92
C LEU A 253 -11.31 -21.40 -18.24
N THR A 254 -11.90 -20.29 -17.80
CA THR A 254 -13.30 -19.92 -18.07
C THR A 254 -13.49 -19.18 -19.41
N GLY A 255 -12.43 -19.04 -20.22
CA GLY A 255 -12.48 -18.58 -21.59
C GLY A 255 -12.24 -17.08 -21.80
N LYS A 256 -11.71 -16.36 -20.81
CA LYS A 256 -11.13 -15.02 -20.97
C LYS A 256 -9.68 -15.16 -21.45
N GLY A 257 -9.49 -15.31 -22.75
CA GLY A 257 -8.17 -15.53 -23.35
C GLY A 257 -7.28 -14.29 -23.45
N GLU A 258 -7.86 -13.08 -23.38
CA GLU A 258 -7.18 -11.82 -23.66
C GLU A 258 -7.68 -10.71 -22.72
N GLY A 259 -6.93 -9.61 -22.66
CA GLY A 259 -7.28 -8.42 -21.87
C GLY A 259 -6.80 -8.50 -20.42
N ILE A 260 -7.00 -7.40 -19.69
CA ILE A 260 -6.53 -7.25 -18.32
C ILE A 260 -7.45 -8.06 -17.38
N SER A 261 -6.87 -8.96 -16.59
CA SER A 261 -7.56 -9.67 -15.51
C SER A 261 -7.53 -8.88 -14.22
N ALA A 262 -6.38 -8.27 -13.91
CA ALA A 262 -6.24 -7.51 -12.67
C ALA A 262 -5.47 -6.20 -12.85
N TRP A 263 -5.91 -5.18 -12.12
CA TRP A 263 -5.17 -3.92 -11.96
C TRP A 263 -4.78 -3.74 -10.50
N SER A 264 -3.46 -3.91 -10.23
CA SER A 264 -2.87 -3.69 -8.90
C SER A 264 -2.35 -2.26 -8.78
N ARG A 265 -2.80 -1.55 -7.75
CA ARG A 265 -2.53 -0.11 -7.57
C ARG A 265 -1.82 0.14 -6.26
N PHE A 266 -0.79 0.96 -6.35
CA PHE A 266 0.00 1.40 -5.22
C PHE A 266 -0.14 2.91 -5.06
N PRO A 267 -0.20 3.44 -3.83
CA PRO A 267 -0.27 4.90 -3.63
C PRO A 267 1.02 5.61 -4.05
N LEU A 268 2.16 4.94 -4.00
CA LEU A 268 3.48 5.51 -4.26
C LEU A 268 4.24 4.71 -5.34
N ARG A 269 4.95 5.42 -6.23
CA ARG A 269 5.75 4.82 -7.33
C ARG A 269 6.80 3.83 -6.84
N MET A 270 7.47 4.14 -5.73
CA MET A 270 8.55 3.32 -5.19
C MET A 270 8.07 1.96 -4.69
N LEU A 271 6.88 1.89 -4.11
CA LEU A 271 6.22 0.63 -3.76
C LEU A 271 6.05 -0.25 -4.98
N SER A 272 5.59 0.33 -6.09
CA SER A 272 5.43 -0.40 -7.34
C SER A 272 6.73 -1.04 -7.81
N LEU A 273 7.86 -0.33 -7.72
CA LEU A 273 9.15 -0.84 -8.20
C LEU A 273 9.62 -2.10 -7.46
N GLN A 274 9.64 -2.07 -6.13
CA GLN A 274 10.11 -3.21 -5.33
C GLN A 274 9.20 -4.44 -5.48
N GLN A 275 7.91 -4.21 -5.67
CA GLN A 275 6.94 -5.29 -5.86
C GLN A 275 6.97 -5.86 -7.28
N THR A 276 7.43 -5.09 -8.27
CA THR A 276 7.35 -5.48 -9.69
C THR A 276 8.07 -6.79 -9.99
N GLN A 277 9.27 -7.01 -9.45
CA GLN A 277 9.98 -8.29 -9.65
C GLN A 277 9.19 -9.47 -9.05
N ARG A 278 8.53 -9.28 -7.89
CA ARG A 278 7.71 -10.33 -7.24
C ARG A 278 6.47 -10.67 -8.06
N PHE A 279 5.80 -9.65 -8.62
CA PHE A 279 4.69 -9.86 -9.56
C PHE A 279 5.16 -10.56 -10.83
N ALA A 280 6.28 -10.14 -11.42
CA ALA A 280 6.84 -10.76 -12.61
C ALA A 280 7.18 -12.24 -12.34
N ASP A 281 7.80 -12.55 -11.19
CA ASP A 281 8.14 -13.90 -10.77
C ASP A 281 6.90 -14.81 -10.63
N ALA A 282 5.81 -14.29 -10.03
CA ALA A 282 4.57 -15.03 -9.85
C ALA A 282 3.83 -15.28 -11.18
N LEU A 283 3.78 -14.25 -12.04
CA LEU A 283 3.13 -14.36 -13.35
C LEU A 283 3.92 -15.21 -14.34
N ALA A 284 5.26 -15.23 -14.25
CA ALA A 284 6.08 -16.16 -15.02
C ALA A 284 5.78 -17.61 -14.61
N GLY A 285 5.63 -17.88 -13.31
CA GLY A 285 5.16 -19.19 -12.85
C GLY A 285 3.79 -19.55 -13.44
N ALA A 286 2.84 -18.60 -13.41
CA ALA A 286 1.51 -18.81 -14.00
C ALA A 286 1.58 -19.08 -15.52
N GLU A 287 2.44 -18.39 -16.25
CA GLU A 287 2.63 -18.59 -17.69
C GLU A 287 3.25 -19.95 -18.01
N LEU A 288 4.22 -20.41 -17.20
CA LEU A 288 4.78 -21.74 -17.32
C LEU A 288 3.70 -22.81 -17.14
N MET A 289 2.83 -22.65 -16.14
CA MET A 289 1.71 -23.59 -15.91
C MET A 289 0.69 -23.52 -17.06
N ARG A 290 0.29 -22.32 -17.49
CA ARG A 290 -0.62 -22.14 -18.62
C ARG A 290 -0.09 -22.83 -19.88
N SER A 291 1.20 -22.64 -20.19
CA SER A 291 1.84 -23.22 -21.38
C SER A 291 1.94 -24.74 -21.27
N ARG A 292 2.32 -25.29 -20.11
CA ARG A 292 2.41 -26.72 -19.84
C ARG A 292 1.06 -27.43 -20.05
N GLU A 293 -0.02 -26.82 -19.53
CA GLU A 293 -1.37 -27.38 -19.63
C GLU A 293 -2.07 -27.07 -20.98
N GLY A 294 -1.42 -26.34 -21.89
CA GLY A 294 -1.99 -25.99 -23.20
C GLY A 294 -3.23 -25.05 -23.09
N ILE A 295 -3.37 -24.31 -21.99
CA ILE A 295 -4.51 -23.40 -21.79
C ILE A 295 -4.41 -22.25 -22.78
N GLN A 296 -5.48 -22.02 -23.53
CA GLN A 296 -5.52 -21.04 -24.61
C GLN A 296 -5.51 -19.59 -24.10
N GLY A 297 -5.06 -18.66 -24.95
CA GLY A 297 -5.01 -17.22 -24.70
C GLY A 297 -3.64 -16.61 -24.95
N THR A 298 -3.55 -15.29 -24.80
CA THR A 298 -2.27 -14.58 -24.86
C THR A 298 -1.39 -14.94 -23.66
N PRO A 299 -0.06 -14.84 -23.80
CA PRO A 299 0.84 -15.06 -22.66
C PRO A 299 0.43 -14.24 -21.43
N ILE A 300 0.52 -14.85 -20.26
CA ILE A 300 0.27 -14.15 -19.00
C ILE A 300 1.43 -13.18 -18.76
N GLY A 301 1.13 -11.89 -18.91
CA GLY A 301 2.12 -10.83 -18.84
C GLY A 301 1.81 -9.75 -17.82
N LEU A 302 2.80 -8.90 -17.59
CA LEU A 302 2.78 -7.80 -16.63
C LEU A 302 3.01 -6.46 -17.32
N GLY A 303 2.19 -5.45 -17.01
CA GLY A 303 2.41 -4.06 -17.36
C GLY A 303 2.87 -3.25 -16.16
N PHE A 304 3.94 -2.48 -16.28
CA PHE A 304 4.43 -1.58 -15.25
C PHE A 304 4.04 -0.12 -15.58
N PHE A 305 2.97 0.38 -14.93
CA PHE A 305 2.23 1.58 -15.30
C PHE A 305 2.37 2.70 -14.27
N VAL A 306 3.55 3.37 -14.23
CA VAL A 306 3.89 4.34 -13.16
C VAL A 306 4.06 5.78 -13.64
N GLY A 307 4.27 6.05 -14.93
CA GLY A 307 4.33 7.39 -15.54
C GLY A 307 5.70 8.07 -15.53
N LYS A 308 5.70 9.34 -15.98
CA LYS A 308 6.93 10.15 -16.16
C LYS A 308 7.84 10.11 -14.94
N GLY A 309 9.13 9.90 -15.18
CA GLY A 309 10.18 9.80 -14.16
C GLY A 309 10.56 8.36 -13.80
N GLY A 310 9.82 7.35 -14.30
CA GLY A 310 10.19 5.93 -14.14
C GLY A 310 10.10 5.14 -15.43
N THR A 311 9.09 5.44 -16.27
CA THR A 311 8.84 4.74 -17.54
C THR A 311 8.30 5.71 -18.59
N PRO A 312 8.57 5.48 -19.89
CA PRO A 312 8.09 6.37 -20.95
C PRO A 312 6.59 6.16 -21.22
N ASN A 313 5.88 7.26 -21.50
CA ASN A 313 4.48 7.14 -21.91
C ASN A 313 4.35 6.57 -23.34
N ALA A 314 5.28 6.94 -24.22
CA ALA A 314 5.38 6.48 -25.60
C ALA A 314 6.79 6.68 -26.12
N ILE A 315 7.16 5.95 -27.18
CA ILE A 315 8.38 6.19 -27.95
C ILE A 315 7.92 6.83 -29.28
N ALA A 316 8.31 8.09 -29.49
CA ALA A 316 7.95 8.84 -30.69
C ALA A 316 8.84 8.46 -31.87
N LEU A 317 8.34 8.63 -33.11
CA LEU A 317 9.17 8.47 -34.32
C LEU A 317 10.23 9.57 -34.44
N GLU A 318 9.83 10.78 -34.06
CA GLU A 318 10.67 11.98 -33.98
C GLU A 318 10.57 12.52 -32.53
N PRO A 319 11.50 12.12 -31.64
CA PRO A 319 11.47 12.54 -30.25
C PRO A 319 11.84 14.02 -30.10
N LYS A 320 11.30 14.67 -29.08
CA LYS A 320 11.71 15.98 -28.61
C LYS A 320 12.84 15.84 -27.60
N ASP A 321 13.51 16.97 -27.30
CA ASP A 321 14.54 16.99 -26.27
C ASP A 321 14.01 16.42 -24.94
N GLY A 322 14.74 15.43 -24.39
CA GLY A 322 14.38 14.73 -23.18
C GLY A 322 13.33 13.63 -23.34
N GLU A 323 12.91 13.28 -24.56
CA GLU A 323 12.09 12.10 -24.84
C GLU A 323 12.98 10.93 -25.32
N PRO A 324 12.56 9.65 -25.09
CA PRO A 324 13.32 8.49 -25.52
C PRO A 324 13.57 8.48 -27.03
N ASP A 325 14.82 8.43 -27.44
CA ASP A 325 15.18 8.38 -28.86
C ASP A 325 15.27 6.93 -29.35
N PRO A 326 14.41 6.49 -30.29
CA PRO A 326 14.47 5.15 -30.84
C PRO A 326 15.74 4.89 -31.65
N HIS A 327 16.55 5.91 -31.95
CA HIS A 327 17.81 5.79 -32.69
C HIS A 327 19.04 5.65 -31.78
N ASP A 328 18.92 5.98 -30.49
CA ASP A 328 19.98 5.79 -29.51
C ASP A 328 20.06 4.32 -29.08
N PRO A 329 21.21 3.64 -29.31
CA PRO A 329 21.39 2.25 -28.89
C PRO A 329 21.42 2.07 -27.37
N ASN A 330 21.66 3.13 -26.59
CA ASN A 330 21.74 3.08 -25.12
C ASN A 330 20.36 3.32 -24.47
N MET A 331 19.43 3.98 -25.16
CA MET A 331 18.10 4.30 -24.65
C MET A 331 17.38 3.12 -24.00
N PRO A 332 17.37 1.89 -24.56
CA PRO A 332 16.68 0.78 -23.94
C PRO A 332 17.13 0.48 -22.51
N GLY A 333 18.43 0.52 -22.24
CA GLY A 333 19.01 0.21 -20.92
C GLY A 333 18.57 1.17 -19.81
N GLU A 334 18.25 2.41 -20.13
CA GLU A 334 17.75 3.42 -19.17
C GLU A 334 16.41 3.00 -18.52
N PHE A 335 15.62 2.20 -19.22
CA PHE A 335 14.28 1.77 -18.80
C PHE A 335 14.21 0.34 -18.30
N GLN A 336 15.34 -0.29 -18.00
CA GLN A 336 15.37 -1.62 -17.44
C GLN A 336 14.80 -1.63 -16.01
N VAL A 337 13.73 -2.39 -15.81
CA VAL A 337 13.04 -2.52 -14.53
C VAL A 337 13.36 -3.86 -13.87
N LEU A 338 13.34 -4.96 -14.61
CA LEU A 338 13.66 -6.28 -14.08
C LEU A 338 15.17 -6.44 -13.87
N MET A 339 15.53 -6.98 -12.71
CA MET A 339 16.94 -7.23 -12.33
C MET A 339 17.40 -8.65 -12.67
N ARG A 340 16.44 -9.56 -12.87
CA ARG A 340 16.67 -10.95 -13.23
C ARG A 340 15.49 -11.47 -14.04
N CYS A 341 15.75 -12.49 -14.86
CA CYS A 341 14.70 -13.16 -15.61
C CYS A 341 13.68 -13.83 -14.67
N PRO A 342 12.39 -13.55 -14.77
CA PRO A 342 11.38 -14.14 -13.90
C PRO A 342 11.15 -15.64 -14.20
N PHE A 343 11.55 -16.13 -15.37
CA PHE A 343 11.39 -17.52 -15.77
C PHE A 343 12.54 -18.42 -15.30
N CYS A 344 13.79 -18.04 -15.56
CA CYS A 344 14.97 -18.87 -15.25
C CYS A 344 15.84 -18.34 -14.11
N ARG A 345 15.54 -17.14 -13.58
CA ARG A 345 16.27 -16.46 -12.49
C ARG A 345 17.68 -15.96 -12.85
N SER A 346 18.11 -16.10 -14.09
CA SER A 346 19.38 -15.54 -14.54
C SER A 346 19.42 -14.02 -14.38
N ALA A 347 20.58 -13.50 -14.00
CA ALA A 347 20.85 -12.05 -14.01
C ALA A 347 21.19 -11.52 -15.41
N GLU A 348 21.36 -12.41 -16.38
CA GLU A 348 21.64 -12.08 -17.77
C GLU A 348 20.37 -11.63 -18.49
N ILE A 349 19.95 -10.41 -18.20
CA ILE A 349 18.75 -9.79 -18.77
C ILE A 349 19.11 -8.43 -19.34
N ASP A 350 18.69 -8.19 -20.57
CA ASP A 350 18.94 -6.97 -21.31
C ASP A 350 17.64 -6.29 -21.75
N MET A 351 17.72 -5.03 -22.09
CA MET A 351 16.63 -4.28 -22.74
C MET A 351 16.99 -4.03 -24.19
N CYS A 352 16.03 -4.24 -25.09
CA CYS A 352 16.18 -3.91 -26.51
C CYS A 352 14.93 -3.23 -27.07
N PHE A 353 15.09 -2.41 -28.09
CA PHE A 353 13.99 -1.80 -28.83
C PHE A 353 13.80 -2.49 -30.18
N ASP A 354 12.69 -3.20 -30.34
CA ASP A 354 12.32 -3.79 -31.62
C ASP A 354 11.55 -2.79 -32.49
N ARG A 355 12.19 -2.33 -33.55
CA ARG A 355 11.59 -1.37 -34.50
C ARG A 355 10.46 -1.94 -35.35
N ALA A 356 10.44 -3.24 -35.56
CA ALA A 356 9.42 -3.88 -36.39
C ALA A 356 8.07 -3.91 -35.69
N SER A 357 8.05 -4.29 -34.44
CA SER A 357 6.88 -4.25 -33.56
C SER A 357 6.72 -2.90 -32.82
N TRP A 358 7.75 -2.04 -32.83
CA TRP A 358 7.81 -0.80 -32.08
C TRP A 358 7.62 -1.03 -30.59
N THR A 359 8.43 -1.93 -30.02
CA THR A 359 8.30 -2.41 -28.62
C THR A 359 9.63 -2.39 -27.90
N LEU A 360 9.62 -1.89 -26.68
CA LEU A 360 10.75 -1.89 -25.75
C LEU A 360 10.64 -3.13 -24.85
N GLN A 361 11.57 -4.06 -25.00
CA GLN A 361 11.45 -5.40 -24.44
C GLN A 361 12.60 -5.79 -23.53
N HIS A 362 12.31 -6.41 -22.39
CA HIS A 362 13.28 -7.19 -21.65
C HIS A 362 13.52 -8.51 -22.38
N ARG A 363 14.77 -8.93 -22.49
CA ARG A 363 15.18 -10.24 -23.07
C ARG A 363 16.11 -10.97 -22.13
N CYS A 364 15.97 -12.27 -22.07
CA CYS A 364 16.87 -13.13 -21.32
C CYS A 364 17.94 -13.67 -22.29
N ALA A 365 19.21 -13.51 -21.92
CA ALA A 365 20.34 -14.03 -22.69
C ALA A 365 20.77 -15.45 -22.28
N ASN A 366 20.12 -16.05 -21.29
CA ASN A 366 20.45 -17.42 -20.85
C ASN A 366 19.86 -18.44 -21.84
N GLU A 367 20.72 -19.19 -22.52
CA GLU A 367 20.37 -20.23 -23.50
C GLU A 367 19.46 -21.35 -22.95
N ALA A 368 19.46 -21.57 -21.63
CA ALA A 368 18.58 -22.54 -20.98
C ALA A 368 17.18 -21.98 -20.62
N CYS A 369 16.94 -20.71 -20.93
CA CYS A 369 15.67 -20.07 -20.61
C CYS A 369 14.57 -20.49 -21.61
N PRO A 370 13.34 -20.88 -21.17
CA PRO A 370 12.26 -21.15 -22.12
C PRO A 370 11.81 -19.93 -22.92
N TRP A 371 12.28 -18.72 -22.55
CA TRP A 371 12.07 -17.45 -23.23
C TRP A 371 13.37 -16.86 -23.80
N GLU A 372 14.34 -17.68 -24.08
CA GLU A 372 15.57 -17.25 -24.75
C GLU A 372 15.21 -16.59 -26.09
N ASN A 373 15.81 -15.41 -26.34
CA ASN A 373 15.64 -14.59 -27.56
C ASN A 373 14.22 -14.06 -27.81
N ASP A 374 13.19 -14.48 -27.07
CA ASP A 374 11.88 -13.91 -27.11
C ASP A 374 11.75 -12.72 -26.14
N GLY A 375 10.98 -11.71 -26.51
CA GLY A 375 10.66 -10.61 -25.59
C GLY A 375 9.83 -11.12 -24.40
N LEU A 376 10.31 -10.87 -23.19
CA LEU A 376 9.53 -11.24 -22.00
C LEU A 376 8.17 -10.54 -22.02
N PRO A 377 7.08 -11.18 -21.57
CA PRO A 377 5.74 -10.56 -21.53
C PRO A 377 5.64 -9.53 -20.38
N PHE A 378 6.54 -8.55 -20.43
CA PHE A 378 6.70 -7.49 -19.46
C PHE A 378 6.84 -6.14 -20.17
N TYR A 379 5.87 -5.25 -19.95
CA TYR A 379 5.74 -3.99 -20.69
C TYR A 379 5.94 -2.80 -19.77
N VAL A 380 6.82 -1.87 -20.15
CA VAL A 380 7.16 -0.67 -19.36
C VAL A 380 6.69 0.64 -20.01
N VAL A 381 6.35 0.63 -21.28
CA VAL A 381 5.84 1.80 -22.01
C VAL A 381 4.32 1.85 -21.89
N ASP A 382 3.73 2.97 -21.44
CA ASP A 382 2.27 3.09 -21.30
C ASP A 382 1.55 2.71 -22.59
N GLN A 383 2.07 3.17 -23.74
CA GLN A 383 1.47 2.89 -25.04
C GLN A 383 1.48 1.39 -25.41
N GLU A 384 2.50 0.65 -24.96
CA GLU A 384 2.59 -0.80 -25.14
C GLU A 384 1.60 -1.54 -24.23
N ILE A 385 1.43 -1.05 -22.98
CA ILE A 385 0.42 -1.58 -22.06
C ILE A 385 -0.98 -1.47 -22.69
N TYR A 386 -1.29 -0.37 -23.34
CA TYR A 386 -2.54 -0.24 -24.10
C TYR A 386 -2.62 -1.18 -25.31
N ARG A 387 -1.49 -1.40 -26.00
CA ARG A 387 -1.43 -2.24 -27.21
C ARG A 387 -1.57 -3.72 -26.91
N PHE A 388 -1.08 -4.18 -25.78
CA PHE A 388 -1.03 -5.61 -25.47
C PHE A 388 -1.98 -6.02 -24.35
N LEU A 389 -2.48 -5.10 -23.54
CA LEU A 389 -3.39 -5.35 -22.42
C LEU A 389 -2.93 -6.56 -21.60
N PRO A 390 -1.74 -6.50 -20.96
CA PRO A 390 -1.19 -7.63 -20.22
C PRO A 390 -2.16 -8.07 -19.12
N SER A 391 -2.13 -9.35 -18.78
CA SER A 391 -3.08 -9.97 -17.82
C SER A 391 -3.15 -9.24 -16.48
N VAL A 392 -2.01 -8.69 -16.04
CA VAL A 392 -1.92 -7.89 -14.82
C VAL A 392 -1.23 -6.56 -15.14
N VAL A 393 -1.77 -5.48 -14.59
CA VAL A 393 -1.13 -4.17 -14.62
C VAL A 393 -0.82 -3.76 -13.19
N VAL A 394 0.45 -3.43 -12.93
CA VAL A 394 0.92 -2.84 -11.67
C VAL A 394 1.22 -1.38 -11.91
N GLY A 395 0.65 -0.50 -11.11
CA GLY A 395 0.86 0.93 -11.30
C GLY A 395 0.43 1.79 -10.13
N THR A 396 0.45 3.10 -10.34
CA THR A 396 -0.02 4.05 -9.33
C THR A 396 -1.49 4.39 -9.55
N LEU A 397 -2.18 4.76 -8.46
CA LEU A 397 -3.57 5.23 -8.51
C LEU A 397 -3.73 6.47 -9.41
N ASP A 398 -2.71 7.33 -9.47
CA ASP A 398 -2.68 8.56 -10.29
C ASP A 398 -3.05 8.31 -11.76
N LYS A 399 -2.74 7.13 -12.27
CA LYS A 399 -3.04 6.74 -13.65
C LYS A 399 -4.53 6.66 -13.97
N ALA A 400 -5.41 6.59 -12.95
CA ALA A 400 -6.86 6.65 -13.16
C ALA A 400 -7.30 7.98 -13.79
N ALA A 401 -6.60 9.09 -13.54
CA ALA A 401 -6.89 10.38 -14.17
C ALA A 401 -6.77 10.34 -15.70
N LEU A 402 -5.97 9.42 -16.27
CA LEU A 402 -5.81 9.26 -17.71
C LEU A 402 -7.10 8.78 -18.41
N LEU A 403 -8.11 8.29 -17.69
CA LEU A 403 -9.42 7.97 -18.25
C LEU A 403 -10.04 9.14 -19.02
N GLY A 404 -9.88 10.37 -18.51
CA GLY A 404 -10.35 11.60 -19.17
C GLY A 404 -9.42 12.12 -20.25
N MET A 405 -8.25 11.51 -20.48
CA MET A 405 -7.24 12.03 -21.40
C MET A 405 -6.90 11.08 -22.54
N GLN A 406 -6.94 9.77 -22.28
CA GLN A 406 -6.44 8.76 -23.19
C GLN A 406 -7.57 7.80 -23.64
N ALA A 407 -7.94 7.84 -24.92
CA ALA A 407 -8.95 6.92 -25.46
C ALA A 407 -8.55 5.42 -25.30
N ALA A 408 -7.26 5.14 -25.18
CA ALA A 408 -6.74 3.79 -24.96
C ALA A 408 -6.98 3.25 -23.56
N MET A 409 -7.24 4.13 -22.57
CA MET A 409 -7.68 3.72 -21.22
C MET A 409 -9.00 2.93 -21.21
N ARG A 410 -9.74 2.97 -22.31
CA ARG A 410 -10.89 2.07 -22.50
C ARG A 410 -10.52 0.61 -22.27
N GLY A 411 -9.30 0.16 -22.62
CA GLY A 411 -8.80 -1.19 -22.36
C GLY A 411 -8.76 -1.59 -20.89
N PHE A 412 -8.81 -0.62 -19.97
CA PHE A 412 -8.84 -0.83 -18.52
C PHE A 412 -10.26 -0.96 -17.95
N VAL A 413 -11.30 -0.74 -18.75
CA VAL A 413 -12.70 -0.85 -18.33
C VAL A 413 -13.53 -1.73 -19.27
N GLY A 414 -12.98 -2.14 -20.43
CA GLY A 414 -13.69 -2.96 -21.41
C GLY A 414 -12.86 -3.25 -22.66
N ALA A 415 -13.52 -3.65 -23.72
CA ALA A 415 -12.91 -4.08 -24.95
C ALA A 415 -12.21 -2.95 -25.73
N PRO A 416 -11.03 -3.15 -26.31
CA PRO A 416 -10.49 -2.29 -27.37
C PRO A 416 -11.40 -2.30 -28.59
N ARG A 417 -11.06 -1.57 -29.66
CA ARG A 417 -11.92 -1.51 -30.86
C ARG A 417 -11.62 -2.59 -31.90
N GLY A 418 -10.47 -3.24 -31.78
CA GLY A 418 -10.04 -4.31 -32.72
C GLY A 418 -8.56 -4.59 -32.54
N VAL A 419 -8.01 -5.40 -33.41
CA VAL A 419 -6.61 -5.82 -33.47
C VAL A 419 -5.97 -5.31 -34.75
N CYS A 420 -4.72 -4.84 -34.72
CA CYS A 420 -3.98 -4.47 -35.93
C CYS A 420 -3.62 -5.72 -36.74
N SER A 421 -3.69 -5.62 -38.07
CA SER A 421 -3.32 -6.72 -38.96
C SER A 421 -1.81 -6.98 -39.01
N ARG A 422 -1.00 -6.01 -38.59
CA ARG A 422 0.46 -6.15 -38.53
C ARG A 422 0.88 -6.91 -37.26
N PRO A 423 1.68 -7.98 -37.39
CA PRO A 423 2.19 -8.73 -36.24
C PRO A 423 2.91 -7.81 -35.24
N GLY A 424 2.72 -8.06 -33.93
CA GLY A 424 3.37 -7.30 -32.87
C GLY A 424 2.84 -5.89 -32.62
N HIS A 425 1.83 -5.41 -33.37
CA HIS A 425 1.28 -4.07 -33.18
C HIS A 425 0.17 -4.02 -32.11
N GLY A 426 -0.49 -5.13 -31.81
CA GLY A 426 -1.49 -5.26 -30.77
C GLY A 426 -2.84 -4.59 -31.07
N TYR A 427 -3.52 -4.12 -30.02
CA TYR A 427 -4.89 -3.62 -30.11
C TYR A 427 -4.99 -2.20 -30.68
N CYS A 428 -6.12 -1.95 -31.32
CA CYS A 428 -6.49 -0.67 -31.93
C CYS A 428 -7.59 0.03 -31.12
N TYR A 429 -7.56 1.36 -31.17
CA TYR A 429 -8.49 2.24 -30.46
C TYR A 429 -9.22 3.20 -31.44
N SER A 430 -9.70 4.33 -30.92
CA SER A 430 -10.39 5.30 -31.75
C SER A 430 -9.48 5.88 -32.86
N PRO A 431 -9.96 5.90 -34.12
CA PRO A 431 -9.21 6.52 -35.22
C PRO A 431 -8.87 7.98 -34.93
N ARG A 432 -7.72 8.42 -35.41
CA ARG A 432 -7.26 9.83 -35.38
C ARG A 432 -6.66 10.14 -36.75
N SER A 433 -6.50 11.43 -37.09
CA SER A 433 -5.91 11.84 -38.37
C SER A 433 -4.55 11.20 -38.64
N ALA A 434 -3.69 11.15 -37.61
CA ALA A 434 -2.38 10.49 -37.71
C ALA A 434 -2.44 8.95 -37.57
N ARG A 435 -3.59 8.37 -37.21
CA ARG A 435 -3.77 6.93 -36.92
C ARG A 435 -5.15 6.48 -37.41
N PRO A 436 -5.40 6.40 -38.72
CA PRO A 436 -6.72 6.19 -39.29
C PRO A 436 -7.31 4.81 -38.94
N ASN A 437 -6.48 3.79 -38.71
CA ASN A 437 -6.88 2.46 -38.27
C ASN A 437 -7.00 2.33 -36.74
N GLY A 438 -6.59 3.36 -35.96
CA GLY A 438 -6.58 3.34 -34.52
C GLY A 438 -5.40 2.58 -33.88
N CYS A 439 -4.45 2.09 -34.69
CA CYS A 439 -3.21 1.47 -34.19
C CYS A 439 -2.34 2.52 -33.52
N LEU A 440 -1.73 2.19 -32.37
CA LEU A 440 -0.90 3.12 -31.60
C LEU A 440 0.56 3.18 -32.09
N VAL A 441 1.01 2.24 -32.93
CA VAL A 441 2.35 2.25 -33.54
C VAL A 441 2.46 3.41 -34.53
N PRO A 442 3.48 4.27 -34.41
CA PRO A 442 3.68 5.39 -35.33
C PRO A 442 3.74 4.93 -36.80
N GLY A 443 3.08 5.66 -37.70
CA GLY A 443 3.12 5.40 -39.15
C GLY A 443 2.51 4.09 -39.60
N CYS A 444 1.80 3.34 -38.76
CA CYS A 444 1.18 2.06 -39.11
C CYS A 444 0.13 2.20 -40.18
N GLN A 445 0.28 1.41 -41.28
CA GLN A 445 -0.66 1.28 -42.39
C GLN A 445 -1.46 -0.04 -42.34
N GLY A 446 -1.44 -0.78 -41.20
CA GLY A 446 -2.17 -2.02 -41.06
C GLY A 446 -3.69 -1.78 -41.00
N GLU A 447 -4.45 -2.81 -41.31
CA GLU A 447 -5.92 -2.81 -41.18
C GLU A 447 -6.32 -3.17 -39.74
N ARG A 448 -7.51 -2.76 -39.33
CA ARG A 448 -8.13 -3.17 -38.07
C ARG A 448 -8.98 -4.41 -38.28
N ARG A 449 -8.69 -5.49 -37.55
CA ARG A 449 -9.45 -6.74 -37.53
C ARG A 449 -10.37 -6.78 -36.30
N ASN A 450 -11.38 -7.65 -36.33
CA ASN A 450 -12.28 -7.88 -35.20
C ASN A 450 -11.56 -8.55 -34.01
N LEU A 451 -12.15 -8.38 -32.83
CA LEU A 451 -11.69 -9.04 -31.62
C LEU A 451 -12.05 -10.53 -31.65
N SER A 452 -11.24 -11.32 -30.92
CA SER A 452 -11.34 -12.79 -30.84
C SER A 452 -12.39 -13.29 -29.85
N GLN A 453 -12.70 -12.47 -28.82
CA GLN A 453 -13.62 -12.84 -27.72
C GLN A 453 -14.75 -11.80 -27.54
N PRO A 454 -15.87 -12.16 -26.88
CA PRO A 454 -16.98 -11.27 -26.56
C PRO A 454 -16.51 -10.03 -25.77
N ARG A 455 -17.17 -8.89 -26.01
CA ARG A 455 -16.72 -7.58 -25.49
C ARG A 455 -16.79 -7.46 -23.97
N GLU A 456 -17.74 -8.10 -23.34
CA GLU A 456 -17.93 -8.14 -21.89
C GLU A 456 -16.81 -8.87 -21.14
N ARG A 457 -16.04 -9.72 -21.82
CA ARG A 457 -14.93 -10.48 -21.24
C ARG A 457 -13.60 -9.73 -21.17
N TRP A 458 -13.55 -8.48 -21.66
CA TRP A 458 -12.30 -7.70 -21.68
C TRP A 458 -12.02 -6.93 -20.39
N ALA A 459 -13.07 -6.57 -19.65
CA ALA A 459 -12.93 -5.78 -18.44
C ALA A 459 -12.17 -6.55 -17.34
N PRO A 460 -11.40 -5.86 -16.50
CA PRO A 460 -10.77 -6.48 -15.33
C PRO A 460 -11.80 -7.13 -14.41
N THR A 461 -11.46 -8.30 -13.87
CA THR A 461 -12.25 -9.04 -12.88
C THR A 461 -11.83 -8.73 -11.45
N LEU A 462 -10.60 -8.26 -11.27
CA LEU A 462 -9.99 -7.96 -9.98
C LEU A 462 -9.30 -6.58 -9.99
N ARG A 463 -9.51 -5.81 -8.93
CA ARG A 463 -8.72 -4.62 -8.58
C ARG A 463 -8.08 -4.86 -7.24
N LEU A 464 -6.78 -4.64 -7.18
CA LEU A 464 -6.01 -4.78 -5.95
C LEU A 464 -5.50 -3.40 -5.52
N GLN A 465 -5.78 -3.03 -4.28
CA GLN A 465 -5.32 -1.78 -3.69
C GLN A 465 -4.41 -2.05 -2.51
N ASP A 466 -3.11 -1.82 -2.68
CA ASP A 466 -2.16 -1.93 -1.57
C ASP A 466 -2.12 -0.64 -0.75
N GLU A 467 -1.78 -0.76 0.54
CA GLU A 467 -1.67 0.32 1.51
C GLU A 467 -2.88 1.28 1.51
N LEU A 468 -4.08 0.71 1.66
CA LEU A 468 -5.36 1.43 1.59
C LEU A 468 -5.41 2.66 2.53
N HIS A 469 -4.79 2.57 3.71
CA HIS A 469 -4.74 3.67 4.70
C HIS A 469 -4.03 4.94 4.20
N LEU A 470 -3.27 4.87 3.10
CA LEU A 470 -2.66 6.04 2.45
C LEU A 470 -3.64 6.80 1.55
N LEU A 471 -4.80 6.22 1.23
CA LEU A 471 -5.86 6.89 0.48
C LEU A 471 -6.74 7.70 1.43
N ARG A 472 -6.22 8.82 1.86
CA ARG A 472 -6.82 9.76 2.81
C ARG A 472 -6.81 11.18 2.24
N ASP A 473 -7.42 12.11 2.96
CA ASP A 473 -7.45 13.54 2.63
C ASP A 473 -7.90 13.79 1.18
N SER A 474 -7.23 14.69 0.49
CA SER A 474 -7.51 15.08 -0.89
C SER A 474 -7.31 13.93 -1.89
N LEU A 475 -6.25 13.13 -1.73
CA LEU A 475 -5.96 12.00 -2.62
C LEU A 475 -7.07 10.94 -2.55
N GLY A 476 -7.51 10.59 -1.35
CA GLY A 476 -8.63 9.66 -1.17
C GLY A 476 -9.95 10.21 -1.71
N ALA A 477 -10.22 11.49 -1.46
CA ALA A 477 -11.44 12.15 -1.94
C ALA A 477 -11.51 12.17 -3.48
N VAL A 478 -10.46 12.60 -4.17
CA VAL A 478 -10.37 12.59 -5.64
C VAL A 478 -10.38 11.15 -6.17
N GLY A 479 -9.61 10.27 -5.54
CA GLY A 479 -9.57 8.84 -5.88
C GLY A 479 -10.95 8.19 -5.86
N SER A 480 -11.81 8.53 -4.89
CA SER A 480 -13.17 7.98 -4.77
C SER A 480 -14.06 8.26 -5.99
N HIS A 481 -13.91 9.45 -6.61
CA HIS A 481 -14.65 9.79 -7.82
C HIS A 481 -14.15 9.01 -9.04
N TYR A 482 -12.84 8.80 -9.17
CA TYR A 482 -12.29 7.99 -10.26
C TYR A 482 -12.57 6.49 -10.08
N GLU A 483 -12.63 5.97 -8.84
CA GLU A 483 -13.09 4.60 -8.58
C GLU A 483 -14.54 4.40 -9.02
N ALA A 484 -15.40 5.34 -8.65
CA ALA A 484 -16.79 5.35 -9.10
C ALA A 484 -16.93 5.43 -10.63
N ALA A 485 -16.08 6.26 -11.27
CA ALA A 485 -16.05 6.36 -12.73
C ALA A 485 -15.60 5.05 -13.40
N LEU A 486 -14.62 4.33 -12.82
CA LEU A 486 -14.17 3.03 -13.30
C LEU A 486 -15.29 2.00 -13.25
N ASP A 487 -16.00 1.90 -12.13
CA ASP A 487 -17.13 0.99 -11.97
C ASP A 487 -18.26 1.32 -12.96
N HIS A 488 -18.67 2.59 -13.02
CA HIS A 488 -19.71 3.05 -13.93
C HIS A 488 -19.38 2.76 -15.40
N LEU A 489 -18.15 3.06 -15.85
CA LEU A 489 -17.74 2.79 -17.22
C LEU A 489 -17.73 1.29 -17.54
N GLN A 490 -17.31 0.46 -16.58
CA GLN A 490 -17.28 -0.99 -16.74
C GLN A 490 -18.69 -1.57 -16.89
N GLU A 491 -19.65 -1.13 -16.07
CA GLU A 491 -21.07 -1.52 -16.14
C GLU A 491 -21.73 -1.03 -17.43
N GLU A 492 -21.52 0.23 -17.83
CA GLU A 492 -22.02 0.78 -19.10
C GLU A 492 -21.49 0.05 -20.35
N LEU A 493 -20.36 -0.63 -20.22
CA LEU A 493 -19.79 -1.49 -21.27
C LEU A 493 -20.28 -2.94 -21.20
N GLY A 494 -21.22 -3.25 -20.31
CA GLY A 494 -21.86 -4.56 -20.16
C GLY A 494 -21.03 -5.59 -19.40
N ALA A 495 -19.99 -5.16 -18.69
CA ALA A 495 -19.20 -6.04 -17.85
C ALA A 495 -19.63 -5.91 -16.36
N ARG A 496 -19.37 -6.96 -15.58
CA ARG A 496 -19.58 -6.90 -14.13
C ARG A 496 -18.56 -5.98 -13.47
N ARG A 497 -18.90 -5.41 -12.32
CA ARG A 497 -17.94 -4.68 -11.48
C ARG A 497 -16.80 -5.60 -11.06
N ALA A 498 -15.57 -5.08 -11.07
CA ALA A 498 -14.42 -5.83 -10.60
C ALA A 498 -14.50 -6.04 -9.08
N LYS A 499 -14.10 -7.22 -8.61
CA LYS A 499 -13.87 -7.45 -7.18
C LYS A 499 -12.73 -6.55 -6.70
N VAL A 500 -12.92 -5.85 -5.58
CA VAL A 500 -11.85 -5.07 -4.95
C VAL A 500 -11.28 -5.84 -3.78
N VAL A 501 -9.97 -6.00 -3.79
CA VAL A 501 -9.18 -6.55 -2.68
C VAL A 501 -8.19 -5.48 -2.24
N ALA A 502 -8.10 -5.23 -0.96
CA ALA A 502 -7.20 -4.23 -0.40
C ALA A 502 -6.24 -4.83 0.63
N SER A 503 -5.15 -4.14 0.89
CA SER A 503 -4.32 -4.38 2.05
C SER A 503 -4.18 -3.11 2.88
N SER A 504 -4.19 -3.26 4.21
CA SER A 504 -4.00 -2.14 5.13
C SER A 504 -3.12 -2.55 6.30
N ALA A 505 -2.46 -1.58 6.89
CA ALA A 505 -1.70 -1.78 8.13
C ALA A 505 -2.48 -1.33 9.37
N THR A 506 -3.63 -0.67 9.21
CA THR A 506 -4.51 -0.18 10.28
C THR A 506 -5.97 -0.38 9.93
N LEU A 507 -6.83 -0.54 10.94
CA LEU A 507 -8.25 -0.83 10.78
C LEU A 507 -9.19 0.30 11.22
N THR A 508 -8.72 1.24 12.03
CA THR A 508 -9.58 2.28 12.59
C THR A 508 -10.25 3.10 11.49
N GLY A 509 -11.58 3.13 11.49
CA GLY A 509 -12.37 3.83 10.47
C GLY A 509 -12.37 3.18 9.08
N PHE A 510 -11.93 1.93 8.97
CA PHE A 510 -11.84 1.16 7.73
C PHE A 510 -13.16 1.08 6.96
N GLU A 511 -14.26 0.73 7.62
CA GLU A 511 -15.58 0.57 6.98
C GLU A 511 -16.01 1.86 6.28
N ARG A 512 -15.86 3.00 6.98
CA ARG A 512 -16.13 4.32 6.39
C ARG A 512 -15.19 4.65 5.24
N GLN A 513 -13.91 4.30 5.34
CA GLN A 513 -12.95 4.55 4.27
C GLN A 513 -13.33 3.78 3.01
N VAL A 514 -13.70 2.51 3.13
CA VAL A 514 -14.12 1.66 2.02
C VAL A 514 -15.43 2.16 1.40
N ASP A 515 -16.42 2.52 2.22
CA ASP A 515 -17.67 3.11 1.73
C ASP A 515 -17.41 4.40 0.94
N VAL A 516 -16.61 5.31 1.46
CA VAL A 516 -16.28 6.56 0.76
C VAL A 516 -15.51 6.31 -0.52
N LEU A 517 -14.52 5.40 -0.53
CA LEU A 517 -13.69 5.14 -1.71
C LEU A 517 -14.45 4.39 -2.80
N TYR A 518 -15.15 3.32 -2.45
CA TYR A 518 -15.66 2.34 -3.41
C TYR A 518 -17.18 2.25 -3.47
N GLN A 519 -17.92 2.92 -2.58
CA GLN A 519 -19.38 2.75 -2.43
C GLN A 519 -19.76 1.28 -2.20
N ARG A 520 -19.04 0.60 -1.33
CA ARG A 520 -19.17 -0.84 -1.04
C ARG A 520 -19.05 -1.11 0.45
N GLY A 521 -19.59 -2.24 0.89
CA GLY A 521 -19.30 -2.77 2.22
C GLY A 521 -17.82 -3.16 2.36
N GLY A 522 -17.31 -3.17 3.58
CA GLY A 522 -15.96 -3.60 3.90
C GLY A 522 -15.95 -4.89 4.70
N ARG A 523 -14.95 -5.75 4.46
CA ARG A 523 -14.67 -6.95 5.23
C ARG A 523 -13.19 -7.01 5.52
N VAL A 524 -12.84 -7.25 6.78
CA VAL A 524 -11.45 -7.40 7.22
C VAL A 524 -11.14 -8.88 7.40
N PHE A 525 -9.95 -9.27 7.04
CA PHE A 525 -9.36 -10.56 7.34
C PHE A 525 -7.88 -10.35 7.78
N PRO A 526 -7.41 -11.05 8.80
CA PRO A 526 -8.19 -11.88 9.73
C PRO A 526 -8.94 -11.03 10.75
N GLN A 527 -9.96 -11.63 11.36
CA GLN A 527 -10.59 -11.02 12.53
C GLN A 527 -9.62 -11.05 13.72
N PRO A 528 -9.47 -9.95 14.45
CA PRO A 528 -8.68 -9.93 15.69
C PRO A 528 -9.28 -10.90 16.73
N GLY A 529 -8.47 -11.34 17.67
CA GLY A 529 -8.96 -12.15 18.77
C GLY A 529 -9.64 -11.30 19.88
N PRO A 530 -10.27 -11.97 20.88
CA PRO A 530 -10.90 -11.27 22.01
C PRO A 530 -9.89 -10.64 22.98
N SER A 531 -8.60 -10.99 22.85
CA SER A 531 -7.50 -10.43 23.65
C SER A 531 -6.47 -9.78 22.74
N ALA A 532 -5.90 -8.64 23.15
CA ALA A 532 -4.87 -7.92 22.42
C ALA A 532 -3.65 -8.78 22.12
N GLY A 533 -3.12 -8.71 20.91
CA GLY A 533 -1.92 -9.43 20.49
C GLY A 533 -2.10 -10.93 20.26
N ARG A 534 -3.33 -11.46 20.34
CA ARG A 534 -3.64 -12.88 20.09
C ARG A 534 -4.86 -13.04 19.17
N SER A 535 -4.70 -13.83 18.12
CA SER A 535 -5.77 -14.32 17.24
C SER A 535 -5.52 -15.79 16.91
N PHE A 536 -6.43 -16.44 16.22
CA PHE A 536 -6.16 -17.79 15.69
C PHE A 536 -4.90 -17.81 14.81
N TRP A 537 -4.71 -16.76 14.02
CA TRP A 537 -3.70 -16.70 12.96
C TRP A 537 -2.31 -16.26 13.44
N SER A 538 -2.24 -15.64 14.59
CA SER A 538 -0.99 -15.12 15.14
C SER A 538 -1.09 -14.81 16.63
N HIS A 539 0.04 -14.94 17.32
CA HIS A 539 0.18 -14.50 18.71
C HIS A 539 1.54 -13.85 18.94
N GLU A 540 1.62 -12.91 19.86
CA GLU A 540 2.86 -12.27 20.27
C GLU A 540 3.61 -13.21 21.24
N THR A 541 4.90 -13.44 20.96
CA THR A 541 5.78 -14.26 21.81
C THR A 541 6.67 -13.38 22.69
N PRO A 542 7.24 -13.92 23.79
CA PRO A 542 8.22 -13.20 24.60
C PRO A 542 9.54 -12.89 23.86
N ALA A 543 9.78 -13.51 22.69
CA ALA A 543 10.99 -13.23 21.92
C ALA A 543 10.99 -11.78 21.41
N LEU A 544 12.08 -11.05 21.67
CA LEU A 544 12.19 -9.64 21.33
C LEU A 544 12.10 -9.41 19.81
N ALA A 545 11.11 -8.63 19.39
CA ALA A 545 11.08 -8.08 18.03
C ALA A 545 11.75 -6.72 17.97
N ARG A 546 11.37 -5.81 18.87
CA ARG A 546 11.92 -4.44 18.92
C ARG A 546 12.00 -3.93 20.35
N ARG A 547 13.08 -3.22 20.62
CA ARG A 547 13.23 -2.39 21.83
C ARG A 547 13.08 -0.93 21.44
N PHE A 548 12.17 -0.25 22.08
CA PHE A 548 11.95 1.18 21.93
C PHE A 548 12.60 1.91 23.10
N VAL A 549 13.32 2.97 22.78
CA VAL A 549 13.95 3.87 23.74
C VAL A 549 13.45 5.27 23.45
N ALA A 550 12.43 5.69 24.19
CA ALA A 550 11.94 7.06 24.12
C ALA A 550 12.85 7.97 24.94
N VAL A 551 13.29 9.06 24.37
CA VAL A 551 14.17 10.06 25.01
C VAL A 551 13.48 11.41 24.97
N ALA A 552 13.43 12.08 26.11
CA ALA A 552 12.93 13.45 26.28
C ALA A 552 14.10 14.45 26.38
N PRO A 553 14.60 15.04 25.28
CA PRO A 553 15.69 16.01 25.33
C PRO A 553 15.29 17.24 26.16
N ARG A 554 16.08 17.58 27.16
CA ARG A 554 15.85 18.74 27.98
C ARG A 554 17.09 19.65 27.98
N GLY A 555 16.87 20.93 27.78
CA GLY A 555 17.96 21.93 27.77
C GLY A 555 18.95 21.79 26.60
N VAL A 556 18.67 20.90 25.63
CA VAL A 556 19.46 20.69 24.42
C VAL A 556 18.56 20.58 23.19
N THR A 557 19.12 20.84 22.01
CA THR A 557 18.35 20.74 20.77
C THR A 557 18.16 19.29 20.33
N MET A 558 17.15 19.02 19.53
CA MET A 558 16.87 17.72 18.93
C MET A 558 18.06 17.23 18.09
N GLU A 559 18.64 18.14 17.30
CA GLU A 559 19.79 17.87 16.44
C GLU A 559 20.99 17.39 17.26
N PHE A 560 21.30 18.05 18.39
CA PHE A 560 22.40 17.66 19.26
C PHE A 560 22.22 16.24 19.80
N VAL A 561 21.02 15.89 20.27
CA VAL A 561 20.73 14.54 20.78
C VAL A 561 20.77 13.51 19.67
N SER A 562 20.27 13.83 18.48
CA SER A 562 20.36 12.98 17.29
C SER A 562 21.82 12.68 16.94
N ASP A 563 22.67 13.72 16.83
CA ASP A 563 24.08 13.59 16.49
C ASP A 563 24.82 12.76 17.52
N ARG A 564 24.55 13.01 18.82
CA ARG A 564 25.17 12.23 19.89
C ARG A 564 24.74 10.77 19.87
N THR A 565 23.47 10.49 19.63
CA THR A 565 22.95 9.12 19.52
C THR A 565 23.59 8.39 18.34
N LEU A 566 23.65 9.02 17.17
CA LEU A 566 24.31 8.44 15.99
C LEU A 566 25.82 8.24 16.20
N THR A 567 26.48 9.20 16.84
CA THR A 567 27.91 9.08 17.17
C THR A 567 28.17 7.84 18.04
N VAL A 568 27.39 7.68 19.12
CA VAL A 568 27.55 6.53 20.05
C VAL A 568 27.26 5.20 19.31
N LEU A 569 26.23 5.15 18.49
CA LEU A 569 25.90 3.95 17.70
C LEU A 569 27.03 3.61 16.73
N GLN A 570 27.54 4.58 16.00
CA GLN A 570 28.61 4.36 15.01
C GLN A 570 29.96 4.11 15.68
N GLU A 571 30.28 4.72 16.82
CA GLU A 571 31.46 4.41 17.65
C GLU A 571 31.38 2.97 18.15
N SER A 572 30.22 2.49 18.59
CA SER A 572 30.02 1.11 19.03
C SER A 572 30.30 0.09 17.92
N VAL A 573 29.87 0.40 16.71
CA VAL A 573 30.14 -0.45 15.52
C VAL A 573 31.65 -0.46 15.20
N ARG A 574 32.32 0.70 15.24
CA ARG A 574 33.77 0.80 14.99
C ARG A 574 34.59 0.12 16.09
N ARG A 575 34.18 0.26 17.34
CA ARG A 575 34.80 -0.48 18.46
C ARG A 575 34.74 -2.01 18.24
N LEU A 576 33.60 -2.51 17.71
CA LEU A 576 33.44 -3.93 17.34
C LEU A 576 34.38 -4.33 16.18
N LEU A 577 34.65 -3.43 15.23
CA LEU A 577 35.60 -3.66 14.13
C LEU A 577 37.05 -3.68 14.62
N ASP A 578 37.41 -2.74 15.50
CA ASP A 578 38.79 -2.54 15.95
C ASP A 578 39.20 -3.59 17.00
N ASP A 579 38.31 -3.94 17.94
CA ASP A 579 38.56 -4.96 18.99
C ASP A 579 37.39 -5.94 19.11
N PRO A 580 37.18 -6.82 18.12
CA PRO A 580 36.10 -7.80 18.17
C PRO A 580 36.19 -8.74 19.37
N SER A 581 37.40 -9.12 19.76
CA SER A 581 37.62 -10.05 20.89
C SER A 581 37.32 -9.42 22.25
N GLY A 582 37.66 -8.17 22.46
CA GLY A 582 37.36 -7.43 23.70
C GLY A 582 35.86 -7.18 23.85
N VAL A 583 35.22 -6.66 22.78
CA VAL A 583 33.78 -6.35 22.77
C VAL A 583 32.91 -7.61 22.95
N CYS A 584 33.25 -8.69 22.23
CA CYS A 584 32.52 -9.94 22.39
C CYS A 584 32.63 -10.55 23.78
N ARG A 585 33.81 -10.48 24.36
CA ARG A 585 34.03 -10.94 25.77
C ARG A 585 33.24 -10.11 26.77
N GLU A 586 33.24 -8.79 26.61
CA GLU A 586 32.48 -7.86 27.46
C GLU A 586 30.97 -8.12 27.36
N ALA A 587 30.49 -8.35 26.12
CA ALA A 587 29.07 -8.62 25.83
C ALA A 587 28.62 -10.08 26.08
N GLY A 588 29.56 -11.00 26.36
CA GLY A 588 29.25 -12.43 26.51
C GLY A 588 28.79 -13.11 25.19
N VAL A 589 29.25 -12.61 24.03
CA VAL A 589 28.88 -13.07 22.69
C VAL A 589 30.03 -13.79 22.01
N ASP A 590 29.76 -14.84 21.24
CA ASP A 590 30.80 -15.56 20.50
C ASP A 590 31.34 -14.74 19.32
N LEU A 591 32.65 -14.84 19.07
CA LEU A 591 33.33 -14.14 17.96
C LEU A 591 32.75 -14.47 16.56
N SER A 592 32.16 -15.64 16.38
CA SER A 592 31.55 -16.03 15.11
C SER A 592 30.38 -15.12 14.69
N HIS A 593 29.80 -14.39 15.64
CA HIS A 593 28.68 -13.48 15.38
C HIS A 593 29.12 -12.08 14.89
N VAL A 594 30.39 -11.73 14.94
CA VAL A 594 30.89 -10.37 14.59
C VAL A 594 30.47 -9.94 13.19
N ALA A 595 30.72 -10.77 12.18
CA ALA A 595 30.35 -10.47 10.78
C ALA A 595 28.82 -10.25 10.64
N HIS A 596 28.05 -11.06 11.35
CA HIS A 596 26.60 -10.96 11.40
C HIS A 596 26.11 -9.67 12.06
N LEU A 597 26.70 -9.30 13.22
CA LEU A 597 26.38 -8.06 13.93
C LEU A 597 26.70 -6.83 13.07
N LEU A 598 27.89 -6.78 12.46
CA LEU A 598 28.27 -5.69 11.55
C LEU A 598 27.36 -5.59 10.31
N SER A 599 26.92 -6.72 9.79
CA SER A 599 26.01 -6.75 8.66
C SER A 599 24.62 -6.21 9.03
N ASN A 600 24.10 -6.53 10.22
CA ASN A 600 22.72 -6.25 10.59
C ASN A 600 22.53 -4.97 11.43
N TYR A 601 23.60 -4.44 12.06
CA TYR A 601 23.52 -3.26 12.92
C TYR A 601 24.50 -2.15 12.51
N GLY A 602 25.30 -2.37 11.47
CA GLY A 602 26.25 -1.38 10.94
C GLY A 602 25.60 -0.19 10.21
N VAL A 603 24.30 -0.30 9.86
CA VAL A 603 23.53 0.75 9.20
C VAL A 603 22.50 1.30 10.17
N ASN A 604 22.48 2.63 10.34
CA ASN A 604 21.48 3.32 11.16
C ASN A 604 20.52 4.10 10.27
N VAL A 605 19.23 4.05 10.55
CA VAL A 605 18.22 4.87 9.91
C VAL A 605 17.97 6.11 10.77
N VAL A 606 18.00 7.29 10.18
CA VAL A 606 17.49 8.53 10.76
C VAL A 606 16.19 8.89 10.08
N TYR A 607 15.10 8.86 10.82
CA TYR A 607 13.78 9.16 10.29
C TYR A 607 13.33 10.56 10.67
N GLY A 608 13.07 11.40 9.67
CA GLY A 608 12.53 12.75 9.83
C GLY A 608 11.08 12.84 9.35
N ASN A 609 10.23 13.48 10.15
CA ASN A 609 8.80 13.65 9.82
C ASN A 609 8.56 14.60 8.65
N THR A 610 9.53 15.48 8.37
CA THR A 610 9.49 16.45 7.27
C THR A 610 10.78 16.41 6.46
N LEU A 611 10.74 16.89 5.22
CA LEU A 611 11.95 17.04 4.40
C LEU A 611 13.00 17.93 5.09
N ARG A 612 12.57 18.97 5.82
CA ARG A 612 13.47 19.84 6.58
C ARG A 612 14.20 19.09 7.70
N ASP A 613 13.52 18.18 8.40
CA ASP A 613 14.15 17.34 9.43
C ASP A 613 15.23 16.43 8.81
N VAL A 614 14.93 15.83 7.66
CA VAL A 614 15.87 14.96 6.93
C VAL A 614 17.09 15.75 6.44
N GLU A 615 16.88 16.91 5.84
CA GLU A 615 17.96 17.79 5.35
C GLU A 615 18.81 18.35 6.49
N ALA A 616 18.18 18.69 7.61
CA ALA A 616 18.91 19.15 8.80
C ALA A 616 19.77 18.01 9.38
N ALA A 617 19.20 16.82 9.53
CA ALA A 617 19.93 15.64 9.98
C ALA A 617 21.09 15.30 9.03
N ARG A 618 20.87 15.33 7.71
CA ARG A 618 21.91 15.06 6.72
C ARG A 618 23.07 16.05 6.81
N ARG A 619 22.78 17.34 6.90
CA ARG A 619 23.82 18.39 7.11
C ARG A 619 24.57 18.20 8.43
N SER A 620 23.85 17.86 9.49
CA SER A 620 24.44 17.66 10.81
C SER A 620 25.37 16.46 10.82
N ILE A 621 24.98 15.35 10.16
CA ILE A 621 25.83 14.17 9.99
C ILE A 621 27.15 14.53 9.31
N ASP A 622 27.11 15.35 8.27
CA ASP A 622 28.31 15.74 7.50
C ASP A 622 29.22 16.73 8.26
N THR A 623 28.66 17.53 9.16
CA THR A 623 29.38 18.69 9.75
C THR A 623 29.67 18.54 11.25
N GLN A 624 28.88 17.78 12.01
CA GLN A 624 28.93 17.72 13.45
C GLN A 624 29.43 16.38 13.99
N ILE A 625 29.23 15.28 13.26
CA ILE A 625 29.68 13.96 13.70
C ILE A 625 31.17 13.80 13.40
N PRO A 626 32.02 13.56 14.41
CA PRO A 626 33.49 13.51 14.25
C PRO A 626 33.97 12.16 13.70
N LEU A 627 33.20 11.53 12.85
CA LEU A 627 33.48 10.23 12.23
C LEU A 627 33.28 10.32 10.72
N GLU A 628 34.06 9.57 9.97
CA GLU A 628 33.83 9.42 8.55
C GLU A 628 32.60 8.52 8.31
N ILE A 629 31.51 9.11 7.83
CA ILE A 629 30.22 8.46 7.62
C ILE A 629 29.79 8.53 6.18
N GLN A 630 29.54 7.36 5.58
CA GLN A 630 28.86 7.25 4.30
C GLN A 630 27.34 7.35 4.54
N ALA A 631 26.74 8.48 4.21
CA ALA A 631 25.31 8.71 4.42
C ALA A 631 24.59 8.92 3.09
N GLU A 632 23.41 8.30 2.98
CA GLU A 632 22.50 8.44 1.84
C GLU A 632 21.17 9.04 2.26
N THR A 633 20.46 9.66 1.32
CA THR A 633 19.17 10.31 1.58
C THR A 633 18.07 9.66 0.75
N LEU A 634 16.99 9.22 1.41
CA LEU A 634 15.82 8.62 0.79
C LEU A 634 14.56 9.43 1.11
N THR A 635 14.13 10.27 0.18
CA THR A 635 12.93 11.12 0.28
C THR A 635 12.07 11.02 -0.97
N GLY A 636 10.85 11.53 -0.93
CA GLY A 636 9.96 11.56 -2.09
C GLY A 636 10.50 12.36 -3.29
N GLY A 637 11.50 13.22 -3.07
CA GLY A 637 12.19 13.97 -4.13
C GLY A 637 13.45 13.30 -4.69
N THR A 638 13.89 12.17 -4.11
CA THR A 638 15.06 11.44 -4.60
C THR A 638 14.72 10.79 -5.95
N ASP A 639 15.60 10.92 -6.94
CA ASP A 639 15.40 10.36 -8.26
C ASP A 639 15.43 8.82 -8.24
N PHE A 640 14.79 8.24 -9.25
CA PHE A 640 14.57 6.80 -9.32
C PHE A 640 15.87 5.96 -9.40
N GLU A 641 16.88 6.46 -10.10
CA GLU A 641 18.15 5.77 -10.28
C GLU A 641 18.96 5.74 -8.97
N THR A 642 19.02 6.87 -8.28
CA THR A 642 19.65 6.99 -6.96
C THR A 642 19.01 6.05 -5.96
N VAL A 643 17.67 6.02 -5.90
CA VAL A 643 16.96 5.10 -4.99
C VAL A 643 17.29 3.64 -5.31
N ARG A 644 17.24 3.25 -6.59
CA ARG A 644 17.59 1.89 -7.03
C ARG A 644 19.02 1.52 -6.66
N GLY A 645 19.96 2.44 -6.87
CA GLY A 645 21.36 2.28 -6.49
C GLY A 645 21.55 2.07 -4.98
N THR A 646 20.92 2.92 -4.18
CA THR A 646 20.96 2.84 -2.71
C THR A 646 20.35 1.52 -2.20
N LEU A 647 19.20 1.11 -2.71
CA LEU A 647 18.57 -0.16 -2.33
C LEU A 647 19.45 -1.35 -2.67
N ARG A 648 20.08 -1.37 -3.85
CA ARG A 648 21.03 -2.42 -4.24
C ARG A 648 22.23 -2.50 -3.30
N ARG A 649 22.85 -1.39 -2.94
CA ARG A 649 23.95 -1.31 -1.96
C ARG A 649 23.53 -1.78 -0.57
N LEU A 650 22.29 -1.53 -0.18
CA LEU A 650 21.73 -2.02 1.09
C LEU A 650 21.48 -3.54 1.07
N GLU A 651 20.98 -4.10 -0.04
CA GLU A 651 20.77 -5.54 -0.17
C GLU A 651 22.08 -6.31 -0.30
N THR A 652 23.03 -5.78 -1.08
CA THR A 652 24.34 -6.37 -1.34
C THR A 652 25.42 -5.36 -0.95
N PRO A 653 25.82 -5.30 0.34
CA PRO A 653 26.78 -4.33 0.82
C PRO A 653 28.19 -4.60 0.30
N GLU A 654 28.95 -3.56 0.16
CA GLU A 654 30.37 -3.58 -0.19
C GLU A 654 31.16 -4.44 0.82
N ALA A 655 32.25 -5.07 0.35
CA ALA A 655 33.05 -5.95 1.18
C ALA A 655 33.70 -5.22 2.36
N GLN A 656 34.28 -4.03 2.09
CA GLN A 656 34.91 -3.20 3.12
C GLN A 656 33.84 -2.38 3.84
N PHE A 657 33.90 -2.35 5.16
CA PHE A 657 32.94 -1.60 5.97
C PHE A 657 32.95 -0.09 5.67
N GLN A 658 34.11 0.49 5.40
CA GLN A 658 34.26 1.92 5.11
C GLN A 658 33.51 2.38 3.85
N ASP A 659 33.33 1.47 2.88
CA ASP A 659 32.63 1.76 1.62
C ASP A 659 31.12 1.56 1.73
N ARG A 660 30.65 0.92 2.81
CA ARG A 660 29.24 0.66 3.05
C ARG A 660 28.47 1.92 3.41
N ILE A 661 27.17 1.88 3.18
CA ILE A 661 26.27 2.90 3.73
C ILE A 661 26.22 2.70 5.25
N HIS A 662 26.52 3.75 6.01
CA HIS A 662 26.51 3.74 7.47
C HIS A 662 25.23 4.37 8.03
N VAL A 663 24.69 5.40 7.35
CA VAL A 663 23.49 6.10 7.77
C VAL A 663 22.57 6.36 6.57
N ILE A 664 21.28 6.16 6.78
CA ILE A 664 20.23 6.53 5.84
C ILE A 664 19.37 7.59 6.49
N ALA A 665 19.37 8.80 5.92
CA ALA A 665 18.43 9.86 6.30
C ALA A 665 17.17 9.74 5.43
N ALA A 666 16.02 9.46 6.03
CA ALA A 666 14.80 9.16 5.30
C ALA A 666 13.56 9.84 5.86
N SER A 667 12.55 10.04 5.02
CA SER A 667 11.22 10.47 5.40
C SER A 667 10.19 9.36 5.14
N SER A 668 8.92 9.70 4.96
CA SER A 668 7.80 8.77 4.69
C SER A 668 8.06 7.75 3.58
N MET A 669 9.03 7.98 2.69
CA MET A 669 9.42 7.00 1.69
C MET A 669 9.91 5.68 2.32
N LEU A 670 10.61 5.75 3.45
CA LEU A 670 11.04 4.55 4.18
C LEU A 670 9.84 3.79 4.76
N SER A 671 8.85 4.50 5.31
CA SER A 671 7.67 3.88 5.95
C SER A 671 6.81 3.11 4.94
N HIS A 672 6.87 3.47 3.65
CA HIS A 672 5.94 2.98 2.64
C HIS A 672 6.55 2.10 1.53
N GLY A 673 7.77 1.59 1.64
CA GLY A 673 8.28 0.82 0.50
C GLY A 673 9.62 0.13 0.63
N VAL A 674 10.40 0.44 1.64
CA VAL A 674 11.72 -0.16 1.80
C VAL A 674 11.64 -1.46 2.59
N ASP A 675 12.00 -2.57 1.98
CA ASP A 675 12.04 -3.90 2.60
C ASP A 675 13.48 -4.42 2.63
N ILE A 676 14.25 -3.99 3.63
CA ILE A 676 15.65 -4.36 3.82
C ILE A 676 15.81 -5.04 5.19
N GLU A 677 16.11 -6.34 5.20
CA GLU A 677 16.20 -7.15 6.43
C GLU A 677 17.32 -6.71 7.39
N ARG A 678 18.35 -6.07 6.88
CA ARG A 678 19.52 -5.64 7.67
C ARG A 678 19.34 -4.29 8.35
N LEU A 679 18.21 -3.62 8.20
CA LEU A 679 17.90 -2.39 8.94
C LEU A 679 17.35 -2.77 10.31
N ASN A 680 18.19 -2.68 11.34
CA ASN A 680 17.79 -3.05 12.70
C ASN A 680 18.01 -1.94 13.74
N THR A 681 18.44 -0.74 13.32
CA THR A 681 18.61 0.42 14.20
C THR A 681 17.99 1.65 13.57
N MET A 682 17.18 2.37 14.34
CA MET A 682 16.51 3.61 13.91
C MET A 682 16.60 4.69 14.97
N VAL A 683 16.83 5.93 14.52
CA VAL A 683 16.69 7.16 15.31
C VAL A 683 15.58 7.99 14.69
N MET A 684 14.49 8.17 15.40
CA MET A 684 13.29 8.89 14.96
C MET A 684 13.27 10.30 15.54
N LEU A 685 13.18 11.33 14.71
CA LEU A 685 13.20 12.74 15.08
C LEU A 685 11.79 13.28 15.35
N GLY A 686 11.27 13.00 16.52
CA GLY A 686 9.87 13.23 16.90
C GLY A 686 8.95 12.10 16.45
N ILE A 687 7.75 12.05 17.02
CA ILE A 687 6.71 11.09 16.63
C ILE A 687 6.04 11.56 15.34
N PRO A 688 5.78 10.67 14.35
CA PRO A 688 5.00 10.96 13.17
C PRO A 688 3.63 11.56 13.48
N LEU A 689 3.03 12.26 12.53
CA LEU A 689 1.72 12.91 12.73
C LEU A 689 0.61 11.92 13.04
N THR A 690 0.69 10.71 12.51
CA THR A 690 -0.28 9.65 12.75
C THR A 690 0.37 8.45 13.44
N THR A 691 -0.40 7.80 14.30
CA THR A 691 0.01 6.57 14.98
C THR A 691 0.23 5.44 13.96
N ALA A 692 -0.58 5.40 12.90
CA ALA A 692 -0.39 4.47 11.78
C ALA A 692 1.02 4.57 11.17
N GLU A 693 1.51 5.79 10.91
CA GLU A 693 2.85 6.02 10.35
C GLU A 693 3.94 5.63 11.35
N PHE A 694 3.74 5.87 12.65
CA PHE A 694 4.66 5.40 13.70
C PHE A 694 4.80 3.88 13.68
N ILE A 695 3.68 3.15 13.68
CA ILE A 695 3.66 1.68 13.65
C ILE A 695 4.37 1.15 12.40
N GLN A 696 4.07 1.72 11.23
CA GLN A 696 4.63 1.27 9.95
C GLN A 696 6.13 1.57 9.82
N THR A 697 6.55 2.77 10.22
CA THR A 697 7.95 3.18 10.15
C THR A 697 8.80 2.33 11.06
N THR A 698 8.39 2.15 12.30
CA THR A 698 9.14 1.34 13.27
C THR A 698 9.13 -0.15 12.90
N ALA A 699 8.12 -0.62 12.18
CA ALA A 699 8.06 -1.99 11.65
C ALA A 699 9.07 -2.26 10.51
N ARG A 700 9.77 -1.25 9.99
CA ARG A 700 10.84 -1.42 8.98
C ARG A 700 12.14 -1.93 9.60
N VAL A 701 12.31 -1.79 10.89
CA VAL A 701 13.44 -2.37 11.64
C VAL A 701 12.99 -3.54 12.52
N GLY A 702 13.89 -4.44 12.83
CA GLY A 702 13.58 -5.59 13.67
C GLY A 702 12.74 -6.69 13.00
N ARG A 703 12.84 -6.87 11.68
CA ARG A 703 12.06 -7.87 10.94
C ARG A 703 12.51 -9.29 11.24
N ARG A 704 13.78 -9.57 11.05
CA ARG A 704 14.38 -10.89 11.29
C ARG A 704 15.13 -10.93 12.62
N TRP A 705 15.89 -9.87 12.92
CA TRP A 705 16.69 -9.73 14.13
C TRP A 705 16.08 -8.66 15.03
N PRO A 706 16.34 -8.67 16.35
CA PRO A 706 15.82 -7.64 17.26
C PRO A 706 16.14 -6.23 16.78
N GLY A 707 15.12 -5.37 16.70
CA GLY A 707 15.29 -3.97 16.32
C GLY A 707 15.52 -3.07 17.52
N LEU A 708 16.29 -1.97 17.32
CA LEU A 708 16.48 -0.92 18.30
C LEU A 708 15.98 0.40 17.72
N VAL A 709 14.98 1.00 18.36
CA VAL A 709 14.33 2.24 17.91
C VAL A 709 14.46 3.31 18.99
N TYR A 710 15.27 4.33 18.72
CA TYR A 710 15.33 5.55 19.53
C TYR A 710 14.26 6.51 19.04
N VAL A 711 13.37 6.95 19.92
CA VAL A 711 12.35 7.97 19.64
C VAL A 711 12.70 9.23 20.40
N LEU A 712 13.18 10.24 19.73
CA LEU A 712 13.56 11.52 20.30
C LEU A 712 12.34 12.44 20.32
N HIS A 713 11.75 12.66 21.50
CA HIS A 713 10.52 13.43 21.64
C HIS A 713 10.74 14.93 21.62
N ARG A 714 9.90 15.66 20.92
CA ARG A 714 9.83 17.14 20.94
C ARG A 714 8.94 17.58 22.11
N ILE A 715 9.47 17.53 23.31
CA ILE A 715 8.73 17.78 24.56
C ILE A 715 8.01 19.15 24.59
N GLY A 716 8.44 20.11 23.81
CA GLY A 716 7.72 21.39 23.63
C GLY A 716 6.38 21.30 22.87
N ARG A 717 6.02 20.10 22.34
CA ARG A 717 4.75 19.86 21.68
C ARG A 717 3.83 19.03 22.56
N GLU A 718 2.64 19.52 22.86
CA GLU A 718 1.67 18.85 23.76
C GLU A 718 1.41 17.39 23.38
N ARG A 719 1.23 17.08 22.09
CA ARG A 719 0.99 15.72 21.62
C ARG A 719 2.18 14.78 21.95
N GLU A 720 3.40 15.22 21.68
CA GLU A 720 4.61 14.41 21.93
C GLU A 720 4.87 14.26 23.43
N GLN A 721 4.55 15.28 24.21
CA GLN A 721 4.62 15.25 25.66
C GLN A 721 3.59 14.25 26.25
N ALA A 722 2.35 14.29 25.79
CA ALA A 722 1.31 13.36 26.22
C ALA A 722 1.67 11.90 25.87
N THR A 723 2.20 11.67 24.65
CA THR A 723 2.64 10.35 24.23
C THR A 723 3.83 9.84 25.07
N PHE A 724 4.79 10.72 25.38
CA PHE A 724 5.93 10.36 26.24
C PHE A 724 5.49 9.97 27.65
N GLY A 725 4.49 10.65 28.23
CA GLY A 725 3.94 10.37 29.55
C GLY A 725 3.33 8.98 29.70
N GLN A 726 2.91 8.36 28.60
CA GLN A 726 2.32 7.01 28.53
C GLN A 726 2.96 6.13 27.44
N PHE A 727 4.22 6.32 27.16
CA PHE A 727 4.91 5.71 26.02
C PHE A 727 4.85 4.17 26.01
N ASP A 728 4.89 3.53 27.17
CA ASP A 728 4.76 2.08 27.29
C ASP A 728 3.40 1.60 26.73
N SER A 729 2.30 2.21 27.18
CA SER A 729 0.95 1.90 26.69
C SER A 729 0.82 2.22 25.19
N TYR A 730 1.36 3.35 24.74
CA TYR A 730 1.35 3.76 23.35
C TYR A 730 2.05 2.75 22.42
N VAL A 731 3.19 2.18 22.86
CA VAL A 731 3.90 1.15 22.07
C VAL A 731 3.17 -0.20 22.14
N ARG A 732 2.72 -0.62 23.32
CA ARG A 732 2.12 -1.95 23.52
C ARG A 732 0.73 -2.07 22.92
N GLN A 733 -0.05 -1.00 22.92
CA GLN A 733 -1.44 -0.94 22.48
C GLN A 733 -1.60 -0.01 21.27
N GLY A 734 -0.59 0.05 20.37
CA GLY A 734 -0.52 1.02 19.28
C GLY A 734 -1.80 1.11 18.43
N ASP A 735 -2.43 -0.02 18.13
CA ASP A 735 -3.65 -0.07 17.31
C ASP A 735 -4.82 0.69 17.94
N ARG A 736 -4.90 0.75 19.28
CA ARG A 736 -5.91 1.53 20.02
C ARG A 736 -5.83 3.04 19.76
N PHE A 737 -4.62 3.54 19.48
CA PHE A 737 -4.36 4.98 19.32
C PHE A 737 -4.34 5.41 17.85
N VAL A 738 -4.69 4.52 16.93
CA VAL A 738 -4.76 4.85 15.51
C VAL A 738 -5.96 5.75 15.24
N GLU A 739 -5.69 6.88 14.63
CA GLU A 739 -6.69 7.89 14.29
C GLU A 739 -7.53 7.43 13.07
N PRO A 740 -8.85 7.71 13.05
CA PRO A 740 -9.68 7.47 11.88
C PRO A 740 -9.17 8.22 10.66
N VAL A 741 -9.23 7.60 9.48
CA VAL A 741 -8.78 8.23 8.24
C VAL A 741 -9.75 9.35 7.83
N PRO A 742 -9.29 10.62 7.75
CA PRO A 742 -10.14 11.72 7.30
C PRO A 742 -10.35 11.62 5.78
N ILE A 743 -11.56 11.31 5.36
CA ILE A 743 -11.91 11.18 3.95
C ILE A 743 -13.38 11.55 3.72
N THR A 744 -13.66 12.24 2.62
CA THR A 744 -15.01 12.51 2.16
C THR A 744 -15.07 12.59 0.64
N ARG A 745 -16.09 12.00 0.03
CA ARG A 745 -16.40 12.17 -1.39
C ARG A 745 -17.32 13.38 -1.65
N ARG A 746 -18.03 13.85 -0.61
CA ARG A 746 -19.03 14.94 -0.68
C ARG A 746 -18.38 16.32 -0.53
N SER A 747 -17.39 16.62 -1.38
CA SER A 747 -16.72 17.92 -1.41
C SER A 747 -16.97 18.61 -2.75
N ARG A 748 -17.59 19.79 -2.74
CA ARG A 748 -17.81 20.61 -3.95
C ARG A 748 -16.51 20.91 -4.70
N ARG A 749 -15.41 21.13 -3.98
CA ARG A 749 -14.09 21.38 -4.59
C ARG A 749 -13.59 20.14 -5.31
N VAL A 750 -13.68 18.96 -4.70
CA VAL A 750 -13.31 17.70 -5.33
C VAL A 750 -14.17 17.42 -6.56
N LEU A 751 -15.49 17.63 -6.44
CA LEU A 751 -16.42 17.47 -7.53
C LEU A 751 -16.08 18.38 -8.72
N ALA A 752 -15.79 19.66 -8.46
CA ALA A 752 -15.38 20.60 -9.51
C ALA A 752 -14.09 20.17 -10.22
N LEU A 753 -13.10 19.64 -9.50
CA LEU A 753 -11.86 19.15 -10.06
C LEU A 753 -12.02 17.89 -10.93
N THR A 754 -12.93 17.00 -10.57
CA THR A 754 -13.05 15.67 -11.21
C THR A 754 -14.08 15.61 -12.33
N THR A 755 -15.13 16.45 -12.29
CA THR A 755 -16.27 16.38 -13.23
C THR A 755 -15.83 16.47 -14.70
N SER A 756 -14.95 17.41 -15.06
CA SER A 756 -14.47 17.52 -16.45
C SER A 756 -13.74 16.26 -16.91
N GLY A 757 -12.90 15.65 -16.04
CA GLY A 757 -12.21 14.42 -16.32
C GLY A 757 -13.16 13.23 -16.53
N ILE A 758 -14.22 13.13 -15.74
CA ILE A 758 -15.22 12.05 -15.84
C ILE A 758 -16.09 12.22 -17.09
N VAL A 759 -16.51 13.44 -17.42
CA VAL A 759 -17.24 13.72 -18.67
C VAL A 759 -16.41 13.32 -19.88
N GLU A 760 -15.13 13.67 -19.92
CA GLU A 760 -14.21 13.26 -20.98
C GLU A 760 -13.99 11.74 -21.00
N ALA A 761 -13.89 11.09 -19.84
CA ALA A 761 -13.80 9.63 -19.75
C ALA A 761 -15.03 8.94 -20.37
N ARG A 762 -16.24 9.43 -20.10
CA ARG A 762 -17.48 8.95 -20.73
C ARG A 762 -17.45 9.18 -22.25
N ARG A 763 -17.03 10.37 -22.69
CA ARG A 763 -16.88 10.66 -24.13
C ARG A 763 -15.94 9.66 -24.82
N LEU A 764 -14.75 9.44 -24.26
CA LEU A 764 -13.71 8.59 -24.85
C LEU A 764 -14.03 7.10 -24.78
N ALA A 765 -14.56 6.62 -23.66
CA ALA A 765 -14.81 5.20 -23.44
C ALA A 765 -16.19 4.73 -23.92
N LEU A 766 -17.23 5.56 -23.89
CA LEU A 766 -18.61 5.18 -24.23
C LEU A 766 -19.08 5.82 -25.56
N HIS A 767 -19.05 7.14 -25.65
CA HIS A 767 -19.68 7.85 -26.78
C HIS A 767 -18.89 7.69 -28.10
N GLU A 768 -17.59 7.82 -28.09
CA GLU A 768 -16.74 7.62 -29.26
C GLU A 768 -16.91 6.22 -29.91
N PRO A 769 -16.87 5.12 -29.17
CA PRO A 769 -17.11 3.80 -29.73
C PRO A 769 -18.53 3.61 -30.25
N ARG A 770 -19.54 4.17 -29.59
CA ARG A 770 -20.96 4.11 -30.03
C ARG A 770 -21.18 4.89 -31.32
N SER A 771 -20.46 6.00 -31.53
CA SER A 771 -20.54 6.79 -32.78
C SER A 771 -19.87 6.14 -33.99
N GLY A 772 -19.14 5.03 -33.77
CA GLY A 772 -18.37 4.38 -34.87
C GLY A 772 -17.08 5.12 -35.26
N GLY A 773 -16.91 6.36 -34.87
CA GLY A 773 -15.78 7.26 -35.21
C GLY A 773 -15.12 7.91 -34.02
N ALA A 774 -14.28 8.90 -34.27
CA ALA A 774 -13.69 9.74 -33.28
C ALA A 774 -14.50 11.02 -33.09
N LEU A 775 -14.91 11.30 -31.85
CA LEU A 775 -15.59 12.55 -31.45
C LEU A 775 -14.57 13.61 -31.09
N THR A 776 -13.71 13.98 -32.05
CA THR A 776 -12.56 14.89 -31.81
C THR A 776 -12.88 16.36 -32.05
N THR A 777 -14.04 16.72 -32.54
CA THR A 777 -14.48 18.10 -32.75
C THR A 777 -15.82 18.32 -32.08
N VAL A 778 -16.07 19.56 -31.63
CA VAL A 778 -17.35 19.97 -31.04
C VAL A 778 -18.51 19.72 -32.00
N SER A 779 -18.33 19.95 -33.32
CA SER A 779 -19.34 19.69 -34.30
C SER A 779 -19.74 18.19 -34.36
N ARG A 780 -18.78 17.27 -34.38
CA ARG A 780 -19.07 15.82 -34.38
C ARG A 780 -19.73 15.37 -33.05
N LEU A 781 -19.29 15.92 -31.95
CA LEU A 781 -19.88 15.61 -30.66
C LEU A 781 -21.32 16.13 -30.56
N ARG A 782 -21.59 17.32 -31.06
CA ARG A 782 -22.93 17.90 -31.18
C ARG A 782 -23.86 16.97 -31.98
N SER A 783 -23.48 16.60 -33.23
CA SER A 783 -24.25 15.67 -34.02
C SER A 783 -24.53 14.36 -33.32
N TYR A 784 -23.51 13.79 -32.67
CA TYR A 784 -23.67 12.55 -31.92
C TYR A 784 -24.75 12.66 -30.84
N HIS A 785 -24.72 13.72 -30.02
CA HIS A 785 -25.71 13.91 -28.95
C HIS A 785 -27.12 14.18 -29.49
N GLN A 786 -27.25 14.87 -30.61
CA GLN A 786 -28.53 15.08 -31.28
C GLN A 786 -29.10 13.77 -31.82
N ASP A 787 -28.28 12.95 -32.50
CA ASP A 787 -28.67 11.66 -33.06
C ASP A 787 -29.07 10.64 -31.99
N ASN A 788 -28.49 10.72 -30.81
CA ASN A 788 -28.75 9.79 -29.70
C ASN A 788 -29.72 10.35 -28.65
N ALA A 789 -30.33 11.52 -28.89
CA ALA A 789 -31.23 12.21 -27.98
C ALA A 789 -30.68 12.39 -26.53
N THR A 790 -29.35 12.49 -26.39
CA THR A 790 -28.70 12.78 -25.09
C THR A 790 -28.69 14.29 -24.84
N ASN A 791 -28.93 14.68 -23.62
CA ASN A 791 -29.02 16.09 -23.23
C ASN A 791 -28.37 16.34 -21.84
N ALA A 792 -28.34 17.60 -21.44
CA ALA A 792 -27.75 18.03 -20.17
C ALA A 792 -28.31 17.26 -18.97
N ALA A 793 -29.62 17.07 -18.92
CA ALA A 793 -30.28 16.41 -17.78
C ALA A 793 -29.94 14.92 -17.71
N SER A 794 -29.94 14.21 -18.87
CA SER A 794 -29.60 12.78 -18.89
C SER A 794 -28.13 12.52 -18.52
N GLU A 795 -27.21 13.36 -19.00
CA GLU A 795 -25.78 13.23 -18.65
C GLU A 795 -25.51 13.65 -17.18
N ALA A 796 -26.22 14.69 -16.68
CA ALA A 796 -26.11 15.08 -15.28
C ALA A 796 -26.60 13.96 -14.34
N ALA A 797 -27.73 13.33 -14.65
CA ALA A 797 -28.28 12.22 -13.87
C ALA A 797 -27.33 11.00 -13.89
N ALA A 798 -26.75 10.67 -15.06
CA ALA A 798 -25.78 9.58 -15.16
C ALA A 798 -24.50 9.85 -14.34
N LEU A 799 -24.02 11.08 -14.31
CA LEU A 799 -22.86 11.47 -13.50
C LEU A 799 -23.17 11.44 -11.99
N ALA A 800 -24.32 11.99 -11.58
CA ALA A 800 -24.74 11.97 -10.17
C ALA A 800 -24.87 10.53 -9.67
N HIS A 801 -25.56 9.67 -10.43
CA HIS A 801 -25.68 8.25 -10.13
C HIS A 801 -24.31 7.54 -10.06
N ALA A 802 -23.43 7.73 -11.06
CA ALA A 802 -22.10 7.17 -11.07
C ALA A 802 -21.29 7.55 -9.82
N LEU A 803 -21.44 8.78 -9.35
CA LEU A 803 -20.74 9.29 -8.18
C LEU A 803 -21.45 8.96 -6.84
N GLY A 804 -22.63 8.29 -6.88
CA GLY A 804 -23.41 7.91 -5.69
C GLY A 804 -23.99 9.11 -4.95
N PHE A 805 -24.42 10.14 -5.70
CA PHE A 805 -25.08 11.32 -5.17
C PHE A 805 -26.60 11.22 -5.37
N ASP A 806 -27.20 10.15 -4.80
CA ASP A 806 -28.62 9.86 -4.89
C ASP A 806 -29.39 10.18 -3.57
N GLY A 807 -28.68 10.66 -2.55
CA GLY A 807 -29.22 10.91 -1.23
C GLY A 807 -29.76 12.33 -1.03
N PRO A 808 -30.61 12.56 -0.02
CA PRO A 808 -31.18 13.88 0.29
C PRO A 808 -30.10 14.90 0.72
N LEU A 809 -28.94 14.46 1.13
CA LEU A 809 -27.81 15.35 1.49
C LEU A 809 -26.97 15.77 0.26
N ASP A 810 -27.26 15.25 -0.90
CA ASP A 810 -26.47 15.44 -2.12
C ASP A 810 -27.08 16.49 -3.06
N GLU A 811 -28.23 17.09 -2.71
CA GLU A 811 -28.99 18.07 -3.54
C GLU A 811 -28.06 19.19 -4.10
N MET A 812 -27.24 19.78 -3.24
CA MET A 812 -26.31 20.84 -3.66
C MET A 812 -25.25 20.34 -4.67
N LEU A 813 -24.78 19.08 -4.55
CA LEU A 813 -23.80 18.50 -5.46
C LEU A 813 -24.45 18.12 -6.81
N THR A 814 -25.66 17.60 -6.77
CA THR A 814 -26.43 17.29 -8.00
C THR A 814 -26.83 18.54 -8.74
N ASP A 815 -27.17 19.65 -8.05
CA ASP A 815 -27.44 20.95 -8.66
C ASP A 815 -26.18 21.53 -9.32
N ASP A 816 -25.02 21.43 -8.69
CA ASP A 816 -23.74 21.83 -9.29
C ASP A 816 -23.47 21.04 -10.58
N ILE A 817 -23.63 19.71 -10.56
CA ILE A 817 -23.49 18.87 -11.75
C ILE A 817 -24.49 19.30 -12.85
N ALA A 818 -25.76 19.47 -12.50
CA ALA A 818 -26.79 19.90 -13.44
C ALA A 818 -26.46 21.26 -14.07
N GLY A 819 -26.01 22.23 -13.27
CA GLY A 819 -25.60 23.55 -13.73
C GLY A 819 -24.41 23.49 -14.71
N TRP A 820 -23.38 22.73 -14.35
CA TRP A 820 -22.20 22.54 -15.22
C TRP A 820 -22.57 21.81 -16.52
N MET A 821 -23.39 20.78 -16.47
CA MET A 821 -23.85 20.07 -17.68
C MET A 821 -24.74 20.95 -18.55
N HIS A 822 -25.59 21.80 -17.96
CA HIS A 822 -26.38 22.77 -18.70
C HIS A 822 -25.48 23.75 -19.46
N SER A 823 -24.47 24.32 -18.81
CA SER A 823 -23.47 25.21 -19.44
C SER A 823 -22.70 24.52 -20.55
N TYR A 824 -22.22 23.29 -20.31
CA TYR A 824 -21.54 22.46 -21.29
C TYR A 824 -22.38 22.21 -22.55
N PHE A 825 -23.64 21.78 -22.41
CA PHE A 825 -24.54 21.52 -23.53
C PHE A 825 -25.02 22.83 -24.22
N SER A 826 -25.13 23.94 -23.49
CA SER A 826 -25.39 25.24 -24.05
C SER A 826 -24.30 25.66 -25.02
N THR A 827 -23.03 25.58 -24.59
CA THR A 827 -21.86 25.88 -25.43
C THR A 827 -21.72 24.86 -26.58
N LEU A 828 -21.94 23.57 -26.29
CA LEU A 828 -21.89 22.52 -27.30
C LEU A 828 -22.89 22.76 -28.45
N ASN A 829 -24.12 23.18 -28.13
CA ASN A 829 -25.20 23.36 -29.10
C ASN A 829 -25.22 24.76 -29.75
N ASP A 830 -24.44 25.70 -29.27
CA ASP A 830 -24.34 27.02 -29.88
C ASP A 830 -23.66 26.94 -31.27
N PRO A 831 -24.35 27.26 -32.36
CA PRO A 831 -23.75 27.27 -33.68
C PRO A 831 -22.60 28.28 -33.86
N ALA A 832 -22.60 29.34 -33.04
CA ALA A 832 -21.60 30.38 -33.05
C ALA A 832 -20.37 30.10 -32.14
N THR A 833 -20.34 28.95 -31.46
CA THR A 833 -19.22 28.63 -30.57
C THR A 833 -17.89 28.60 -31.31
N THR A 834 -16.88 29.22 -30.74
CA THR A 834 -15.49 29.22 -31.22
C THR A 834 -14.69 28.02 -30.69
N VAL A 835 -15.24 27.27 -29.75
CA VAL A 835 -14.61 26.06 -29.18
C VAL A 835 -14.56 24.96 -30.26
N ARG A 836 -13.37 24.49 -30.56
CA ARG A 836 -13.16 23.46 -31.60
C ARG A 836 -13.06 22.05 -31.05
N TRP A 837 -12.48 21.88 -29.88
CA TRP A 837 -12.14 20.58 -29.28
C TRP A 837 -13.02 20.30 -28.07
N PRO A 838 -13.55 19.09 -27.92
CA PRO A 838 -14.41 18.71 -26.78
C PRO A 838 -13.80 18.98 -25.42
N GLN A 839 -12.50 18.71 -25.26
CA GLN A 839 -11.80 18.92 -23.97
C GLN A 839 -11.77 20.40 -23.55
N ASP A 840 -11.93 21.35 -24.47
CA ASP A 840 -11.95 22.78 -24.17
C ASP A 840 -13.34 23.27 -23.73
N LEU A 841 -14.37 22.42 -23.81
CA LEU A 841 -15.69 22.71 -23.25
C LEU A 841 -15.70 22.72 -21.71
N SER A 842 -14.84 21.92 -21.10
CA SER A 842 -14.48 21.89 -19.66
C SER A 842 -15.61 22.31 -18.70
N PRO A 843 -16.59 21.46 -18.39
CA PRO A 843 -17.80 21.87 -17.66
C PRO A 843 -17.52 22.51 -16.29
N SER A 844 -16.51 22.03 -15.57
CA SER A 844 -16.16 22.48 -14.23
C SER A 844 -14.70 22.98 -14.08
N GLY A 845 -13.95 23.06 -15.20
CA GLY A 845 -12.54 23.42 -15.21
C GLY A 845 -11.67 22.46 -16.04
N PRO A 846 -10.33 22.62 -16.05
CA PRO A 846 -9.45 21.78 -16.83
C PRO A 846 -9.47 20.31 -16.34
N VAL A 847 -9.23 19.38 -17.28
CA VAL A 847 -9.10 17.96 -16.96
C VAL A 847 -7.82 17.73 -16.15
N MET A 848 -7.92 17.05 -15.03
CA MET A 848 -6.78 16.67 -14.19
C MET A 848 -5.83 15.72 -14.94
N ARG A 849 -4.53 15.92 -14.78
CA ARG A 849 -3.48 15.05 -15.36
C ARG A 849 -3.00 13.97 -14.40
N SER A 850 -3.11 14.23 -13.10
CA SER A 850 -2.79 13.34 -12.00
C SER A 850 -3.77 13.58 -10.86
N LEU A 851 -4.05 12.56 -10.05
CA LEU A 851 -4.86 12.73 -8.83
C LEU A 851 -4.16 13.65 -7.81
N ARG A 852 -2.85 13.81 -7.93
CA ARG A 852 -2.05 14.70 -7.06
C ARG A 852 -2.07 16.18 -7.48
N ASP A 853 -2.63 16.51 -8.64
CA ASP A 853 -2.84 17.91 -9.04
C ASP A 853 -3.65 18.69 -7.98
N VAL A 854 -4.43 18.01 -7.15
CA VAL A 854 -5.17 18.60 -6.03
C VAL A 854 -4.24 19.15 -4.93
N GLU A 855 -3.06 18.58 -4.75
CA GLU A 855 -2.08 18.99 -3.75
C GLU A 855 -1.26 20.20 -4.25
N GLU A 856 -1.06 20.32 -5.56
CA GLU A 856 -0.30 21.39 -6.20
C GLU A 856 -1.15 22.67 -6.45
N SER A 857 -2.47 22.54 -6.46
CA SER A 857 -3.41 23.61 -6.82
C SER A 857 -3.88 24.49 -5.66
N ALA A 858 -3.10 24.63 -4.58
CA ALA A 858 -3.39 25.68 -3.60
C ALA A 858 -3.15 27.05 -4.26
N PRO A 859 -4.20 27.90 -4.47
CA PRO A 859 -3.95 29.23 -5.01
C PRO A 859 -3.06 29.98 -4.02
N VAL A 860 -1.91 30.45 -4.49
CA VAL A 860 -1.18 31.49 -3.78
C VAL A 860 -2.08 32.70 -3.87
N VAL A 861 -2.72 33.06 -2.77
CA VAL A 861 -3.38 34.36 -2.62
C VAL A 861 -2.22 35.34 -2.55
N GLY A 862 -1.87 35.93 -3.69
CA GLY A 862 -1.05 37.13 -3.70
C GLY A 862 -1.87 38.23 -3.06
N ASP A 863 -1.31 38.89 -2.08
CA ASP A 863 -1.82 40.21 -1.66
C ASP A 863 -1.75 41.10 -2.92
N GLU A 864 -2.89 41.35 -3.55
CA GLU A 864 -3.04 42.45 -4.45
C GLU A 864 -3.19 43.68 -3.54
N ASP A 865 -2.17 44.57 -3.55
CA ASP A 865 -2.25 45.94 -3.08
C ASP A 865 -3.35 46.74 -3.82
#